data_0f6846d51746a9b0cfb5db8ca3a271ef
#
_entry.id   0f6846d51746a9b0cfb5db8ca3a271ef
#
_cell.length_a   1.000
_cell.length_b   1.000
_cell.length_c   1.000
_cell.angle_alpha   90.00
_cell.angle_beta   90.00
_cell.angle_gamma   90.00
#
_symmetry.space_group_name_H-M   'P 1'
#
loop_
_entity.id
_entity.type
_entity.pdbx_description
1 polymer ?
#
loop_
_entity_poly.entity_id
_entity_poly.type
_entity_poly.pdbx_seq_one_letter_code
_entity_poly.pdbx_strand_id
1 'polypeptide(L)'
;MSPRTAKKTRSVAPSRIREGLPFPLGANWDGLGVNFALFSANATKVELCLFDSSGEHELERIELPEYTDEIYHGYLPDAHPGLVYGYRVHGPYEPENGHRFNPNKLLIDPYAKQLVGSLKWSEALFGYTIGHPDGDLSFDERDSAPFVPKCKVIDPAFTWGRDQRVQIPWERTILYEAHTRGISMRHPAVPEEHRGTFAGLANDELLKHIKDLGVSSIELLPIHAFVNDQHLLQKGLNNYWGYNSIAFFAPHPKYLASGKIAEFKEMVAHLHDAGLELILDVVYNHTAEGNELGPTLSMRGIDNASYYRLMPDDKRYYINDSGTGNTLDLSHPCVLQLVTDSLRYWAGEMHVDGFRFDLATILGRYHEGYSERHSFLVACRQDPLLRQVKLIAEPWDCGPGGYQVGNFAPGWAEWNDRFRDTVRAFWKGDEGQLADFAARMTASGDLFNNRGRRPYASVNFVTAHDGFTLRDLVSYNDKHNEDNDENNQDGTDNNLSWNCGVEGPTDDPGINALRMRQMRNFFATLLLAQGTPMIVAGDEFSRTQHGNNNAYCQDSEIGWINWDLDQDGAELLAFVKRLTRLRLAYPVLRRSRFLVGDYNEAIGVKDVTWLAPDGNEMSVEQWEDPHGRCLGMLMDGRAQVSGIARPGAEATLLLIVNAYHDTVPFQLPSVPEGDYWSCLVDTDRPQMRKPQHLAFDTLFEVKGRSVLLMALQRDEE
;
A
#
# COMPACT_ATOMS: atom_id res chain seq x y z
N MET A 1 -13.46 48.57 48.99
CA MET A 1 -12.62 47.34 49.09
C MET A 1 -13.56 46.16 49.28
N SER A 2 -13.78 45.44 48.21
CA SER A 2 -14.63 44.24 48.22
C SER A 2 -13.76 43.00 48.33
N PRO A 3 -14.08 41.97 49.11
CA PRO A 3 -13.19 40.83 49.29
C PRO A 3 -13.27 39.87 48.07
N ARG A 4 -12.12 39.55 47.55
CA ARG A 4 -11.92 38.50 46.53
C ARG A 4 -12.33 37.14 47.15
N THR A 5 -13.40 36.55 46.63
CA THR A 5 -13.76 35.16 46.90
C THR A 5 -12.72 34.23 46.26
N ALA A 6 -11.94 33.53 47.07
CA ALA A 6 -11.09 32.44 46.67
C ALA A 6 -11.95 31.31 46.07
N LYS A 7 -11.72 30.97 44.81
CA LYS A 7 -12.26 29.77 44.21
C LYS A 7 -11.68 28.55 44.96
N LYS A 8 -12.55 27.84 45.70
CA LYS A 8 -12.20 26.54 46.24
C LYS A 8 -11.93 25.60 45.06
N THR A 9 -10.68 25.19 44.91
CA THR A 9 -10.29 24.03 44.12
C THR A 9 -11.06 22.84 44.71
N ARG A 10 -11.97 22.27 43.94
CA ARG A 10 -12.58 20.95 44.25
C ARG A 10 -11.41 19.95 44.28
N SER A 11 -11.11 19.41 45.46
CA SER A 11 -10.30 18.18 45.56
C SER A 11 -11.15 17.08 44.89
N VAL A 12 -10.68 16.60 43.76
CA VAL A 12 -11.22 15.39 43.13
C VAL A 12 -10.91 14.26 44.13
N ALA A 13 -11.92 13.56 44.60
CA ALA A 13 -11.71 12.36 45.41
C ALA A 13 -10.89 11.35 44.56
N PRO A 14 -9.95 10.63 45.18
CA PRO A 14 -9.14 9.67 44.43
C PRO A 14 -10.07 8.69 43.71
N SER A 15 -9.87 8.52 42.41
CA SER A 15 -10.63 7.57 41.60
C SER A 15 -10.39 6.17 42.16
N ARG A 16 -11.46 5.42 42.38
CA ARG A 16 -11.36 4.04 42.90
C ARG A 16 -11.21 3.09 41.73
N ILE A 17 -9.96 2.79 41.36
CA ILE A 17 -9.70 1.69 40.44
C ILE A 17 -10.04 0.37 41.12
N ARG A 18 -10.62 -0.56 40.38
CA ARG A 18 -10.97 -1.92 40.83
C ARG A 18 -10.11 -2.94 40.09
N GLU A 19 -10.22 -4.19 40.52
CA GLU A 19 -9.76 -5.32 39.72
C GLU A 19 -10.33 -5.20 38.31
N GLY A 20 -9.49 -5.41 37.32
CA GLY A 20 -9.89 -5.41 35.92
C GLY A 20 -9.75 -6.81 35.33
N LEU A 21 -9.86 -6.89 34.02
CA LEU A 21 -9.60 -8.09 33.25
C LEU A 21 -8.32 -7.91 32.42
N PRO A 22 -7.47 -8.97 32.31
CA PRO A 22 -6.26 -8.88 31.46
C PRO A 22 -6.57 -8.80 29.96
N PHE A 23 -7.81 -9.13 29.56
CA PHE A 23 -8.27 -9.09 28.17
C PHE A 23 -9.66 -8.48 28.07
N PRO A 24 -9.98 -7.82 26.93
CA PRO A 24 -9.09 -7.47 25.81
C PRO A 24 -8.08 -6.39 26.21
N LEU A 25 -6.91 -6.37 25.52
CA LEU A 25 -5.87 -5.36 25.72
C LEU A 25 -6.35 -3.96 25.30
N GLY A 26 -5.69 -2.91 25.84
CA GLY A 26 -6.04 -1.51 25.65
C GLY A 26 -7.12 -1.00 26.59
N ALA A 27 -7.72 0.15 26.26
CA ALA A 27 -8.81 0.77 27.02
C ALA A 27 -10.16 0.40 26.40
N ASN A 28 -10.96 -0.39 27.13
CA ASN A 28 -12.23 -0.92 26.65
C ASN A 28 -13.38 -0.47 27.53
N TRP A 29 -14.32 0.31 26.96
CA TRP A 29 -15.53 0.76 27.60
C TRP A 29 -16.64 -0.29 27.47
N ASP A 30 -17.31 -0.61 28.60
CA ASP A 30 -18.36 -1.63 28.68
C ASP A 30 -19.78 -1.07 28.94
N GLY A 31 -19.91 0.27 28.94
CA GLY A 31 -21.15 0.96 29.23
C GLY A 31 -21.26 1.43 30.69
N LEU A 32 -20.43 0.94 31.60
CA LEU A 32 -20.44 1.27 33.04
C LEU A 32 -19.09 1.86 33.51
N GLY A 33 -17.98 1.51 32.81
CA GLY A 33 -16.64 1.97 33.11
C GLY A 33 -15.69 1.54 32.03
N VAL A 34 -14.38 1.68 32.27
CA VAL A 34 -13.33 1.36 31.33
C VAL A 34 -12.36 0.36 31.94
N ASN A 35 -12.17 -0.75 31.28
CA ASN A 35 -11.09 -1.70 31.56
C ASN A 35 -9.83 -1.27 30.83
N PHE A 36 -8.73 -1.14 31.56
CA PHE A 36 -7.40 -0.88 31.03
C PHE A 36 -6.55 -2.14 31.17
N ALA A 37 -5.90 -2.57 30.11
CA ALA A 37 -5.01 -3.73 30.11
C ALA A 37 -3.81 -3.46 29.21
N LEU A 38 -2.59 -3.58 29.77
CA LEU A 38 -1.32 -3.27 29.10
C LEU A 38 -0.34 -4.42 29.29
N PHE A 39 0.16 -4.99 28.20
CA PHE A 39 1.24 -5.97 28.23
C PHE A 39 2.57 -5.32 28.56
N SER A 40 3.27 -5.84 29.56
CA SER A 40 4.67 -5.57 29.86
C SER A 40 5.23 -6.64 30.78
N ALA A 41 6.08 -7.52 30.22
CA ALA A 41 6.65 -8.65 30.96
C ALA A 41 7.76 -8.23 31.97
N ASN A 42 8.50 -7.16 31.61
CA ASN A 42 9.70 -6.76 32.39
C ASN A 42 9.47 -5.48 33.22
N ALA A 43 8.27 -4.92 33.21
CA ALA A 43 7.93 -3.79 34.08
C ALA A 43 7.80 -4.22 35.55
N THR A 44 8.07 -3.29 36.46
CA THR A 44 7.88 -3.46 37.92
C THR A 44 6.61 -2.78 38.40
N LYS A 45 6.09 -1.80 37.64
CA LYS A 45 4.86 -1.04 37.94
C LYS A 45 4.38 -0.31 36.69
N VAL A 46 3.07 -0.20 36.52
CA VAL A 46 2.42 0.60 35.48
C VAL A 46 1.50 1.63 36.11
N GLU A 47 1.62 2.88 35.70
CA GLU A 47 0.74 3.98 36.12
C GLU A 47 -0.09 4.45 34.93
N LEU A 48 -1.41 4.43 35.11
CA LEU A 48 -2.39 5.07 34.24
C LEU A 48 -2.46 6.56 34.59
N CYS A 49 -2.12 7.41 33.64
CA CYS A 49 -2.18 8.87 33.76
C CYS A 49 -3.43 9.40 33.08
N LEU A 50 -4.26 10.12 33.79
CA LEU A 50 -5.50 10.74 33.30
C LEU A 50 -5.29 12.22 33.04
N PHE A 51 -5.81 12.70 31.91
CA PHE A 51 -5.66 14.08 31.47
C PHE A 51 -7.02 14.77 31.33
N ASP A 52 -6.99 16.10 31.28
CA ASP A 52 -8.14 16.89 30.87
C ASP A 52 -8.52 16.59 29.39
N SER A 53 -9.66 17.07 28.96
CA SER A 53 -10.17 16.81 27.60
C SER A 53 -9.29 17.35 26.48
N SER A 54 -8.41 18.32 26.77
CA SER A 54 -7.43 18.86 25.83
C SER A 54 -6.17 18.00 25.75
N GLY A 55 -5.89 17.18 26.77
CA GLY A 55 -4.67 16.42 26.93
C GLY A 55 -3.47 17.24 27.41
N GLU A 56 -3.69 18.49 27.84
CA GLU A 56 -2.60 19.39 28.25
C GLU A 56 -2.24 19.26 29.73
N HIS A 57 -3.19 18.91 30.60
CA HIS A 57 -2.99 18.85 32.04
C HIS A 57 -3.23 17.46 32.57
N GLU A 58 -2.23 16.86 33.21
CA GLU A 58 -2.35 15.62 33.98
C GLU A 58 -3.20 15.89 35.23
N LEU A 59 -4.31 15.16 35.38
CA LEU A 59 -5.28 15.33 36.47
C LEU A 59 -5.03 14.36 37.61
N GLU A 60 -4.68 13.12 37.26
CA GLU A 60 -4.53 12.03 38.22
C GLU A 60 -3.59 10.97 37.65
N ARG A 61 -2.88 10.29 38.55
CA ARG A 61 -2.02 9.14 38.24
C ARG A 61 -2.42 7.98 39.15
N ILE A 62 -2.73 6.84 38.54
CA ILE A 62 -3.30 5.67 39.21
C ILE A 62 -2.42 4.45 38.88
N GLU A 63 -1.93 3.76 39.89
CA GLU A 63 -1.26 2.48 39.68
C GLU A 63 -2.27 1.42 39.26
N LEU A 64 -1.98 0.64 38.22
CA LEU A 64 -2.79 -0.52 37.84
C LEU A 64 -2.59 -1.61 38.89
N PRO A 65 -3.70 -2.08 39.55
CA PRO A 65 -3.60 -2.87 40.75
C PRO A 65 -3.25 -4.35 40.55
N GLU A 66 -3.52 -4.88 39.34
CA GLU A 66 -3.43 -6.29 39.02
C GLU A 66 -2.38 -6.58 37.96
N TYR A 67 -1.75 -7.76 38.07
CA TYR A 67 -0.80 -8.29 37.10
C TYR A 67 -1.09 -9.77 36.87
N THR A 68 -1.52 -10.12 35.66
CA THR A 68 -1.90 -11.48 35.28
C THR A 68 -1.28 -11.83 33.93
N ASP A 69 -0.47 -12.89 33.86
CA ASP A 69 0.13 -13.38 32.62
C ASP A 69 0.83 -12.26 31.80
N GLU A 70 1.70 -11.51 32.47
CA GLU A 70 2.48 -10.40 31.90
C GLU A 70 1.66 -9.15 31.51
N ILE A 71 0.39 -9.07 31.95
CA ILE A 71 -0.53 -7.96 31.63
C ILE A 71 -0.89 -7.22 32.93
N TYR A 72 -0.58 -5.92 32.97
CA TYR A 72 -1.07 -5.02 34.00
C TYR A 72 -2.50 -4.58 33.68
N HIS A 73 -3.42 -4.69 34.63
CA HIS A 73 -4.81 -4.33 34.38
C HIS A 73 -5.51 -3.72 35.59
N GLY A 74 -6.60 -3.00 35.28
CA GLY A 74 -7.46 -2.38 36.26
C GLY A 74 -8.72 -1.81 35.62
N TYR A 75 -9.79 -1.78 36.38
CA TYR A 75 -11.09 -1.27 35.96
C TYR A 75 -11.40 0.07 36.64
N LEU A 76 -11.66 1.10 35.85
CA LEU A 76 -12.02 2.43 36.30
C LEU A 76 -13.55 2.62 36.16
N PRO A 77 -14.34 2.46 37.26
CA PRO A 77 -15.78 2.67 37.21
C PRO A 77 -16.07 4.14 36.96
N ASP A 78 -17.22 4.42 36.36
CA ASP A 78 -17.67 5.77 36.00
C ASP A 78 -16.76 6.52 34.96
N ALA A 79 -15.79 5.83 34.36
CA ALA A 79 -15.06 6.35 33.21
C ALA A 79 -15.90 6.16 31.93
N HIS A 80 -15.81 7.14 31.02
CA HIS A 80 -16.64 7.20 29.82
C HIS A 80 -15.81 7.46 28.55
N PRO A 81 -16.36 7.21 27.37
CA PRO A 81 -15.77 7.67 26.11
C PRO A 81 -15.49 9.17 26.16
N GLY A 82 -14.34 9.57 25.65
CA GLY A 82 -13.80 10.91 25.75
C GLY A 82 -12.75 11.09 26.85
N LEU A 83 -12.58 10.11 27.77
CA LEU A 83 -11.48 10.11 28.73
C LEU A 83 -10.14 10.10 27.99
N VAL A 84 -9.24 10.99 28.38
CA VAL A 84 -7.90 11.13 27.80
C VAL A 84 -6.87 10.57 28.76
N TYR A 85 -5.97 9.72 28.26
CA TYR A 85 -5.03 8.96 29.08
C TYR A 85 -3.70 8.69 28.39
N GLY A 86 -2.72 8.21 29.16
CA GLY A 86 -1.48 7.61 28.74
C GLY A 86 -0.89 6.75 29.86
N TYR A 87 0.25 6.14 29.61
CA TYR A 87 0.91 5.30 30.60
C TYR A 87 2.29 5.81 30.99
N ARG A 88 2.70 5.55 32.24
CA ARG A 88 4.09 5.59 32.68
C ARG A 88 4.47 4.23 33.23
N VAL A 89 5.57 3.71 32.73
CA VAL A 89 5.98 2.34 33.06
C VAL A 89 7.33 2.38 33.76
N HIS A 90 7.40 1.69 34.88
CA HIS A 90 8.60 1.55 35.73
C HIS A 90 9.24 0.20 35.45
N GLY A 91 10.55 0.18 35.48
CA GLY A 91 11.37 -1.02 35.27
C GLY A 91 12.85 -0.66 35.18
N PRO A 92 13.71 -1.60 34.83
CA PRO A 92 15.13 -1.35 34.69
C PRO A 92 15.44 -0.44 33.50
N TYR A 93 16.36 0.52 33.69
CA TYR A 93 16.98 1.26 32.61
C TYR A 93 18.39 0.70 32.41
N GLU A 94 18.48 -0.33 31.63
CA GLU A 94 19.68 -1.10 31.34
C GLU A 94 19.76 -1.38 29.81
N PRO A 95 20.10 -0.37 29.00
CA PRO A 95 20.08 -0.52 27.54
C PRO A 95 20.94 -1.67 27.02
N GLU A 96 22.07 -1.99 27.67
CA GLU A 96 22.93 -3.11 27.31
C GLU A 96 22.21 -4.48 27.44
N ASN A 97 21.20 -4.55 28.33
CA ASN A 97 20.33 -5.72 28.49
C ASN A 97 19.03 -5.63 27.71
N GLY A 98 18.84 -4.55 26.92
CA GLY A 98 17.65 -4.30 26.12
C GLY A 98 16.51 -3.60 26.86
N HIS A 99 16.69 -3.18 28.11
CA HIS A 99 15.66 -2.56 28.94
C HIS A 99 15.79 -1.02 28.92
N ARG A 100 14.69 -0.33 28.58
CA ARG A 100 14.68 1.14 28.40
C ARG A 100 13.49 1.81 29.12
N PHE A 101 13.09 1.27 30.28
CA PHE A 101 12.01 1.84 31.09
C PHE A 101 12.42 3.19 31.65
N ASN A 102 11.53 4.19 31.51
CA ASN A 102 11.74 5.51 32.11
C ASN A 102 10.37 6.12 32.48
N PRO A 103 10.00 6.15 33.78
CA PRO A 103 8.70 6.64 34.23
C PRO A 103 8.47 8.13 34.02
N ASN A 104 9.51 8.89 33.65
CA ASN A 104 9.37 10.28 33.25
C ASN A 104 8.81 10.46 31.83
N LYS A 105 8.74 9.35 31.05
CA LYS A 105 8.22 9.37 29.68
C LYS A 105 6.77 8.93 29.70
N LEU A 106 5.89 9.80 29.21
CA LEU A 106 4.49 9.43 28.94
C LEU A 106 4.44 8.60 27.67
N LEU A 107 3.75 7.46 27.71
CA LEU A 107 3.72 6.48 26.65
C LEU A 107 2.32 6.37 26.05
N ILE A 108 2.27 6.26 24.71
CA ILE A 108 1.08 5.95 23.94
C ILE A 108 0.76 4.46 24.12
N ASP A 109 -0.49 4.15 24.43
CA ASP A 109 -1.00 2.78 24.46
C ASP A 109 -0.92 2.16 23.05
N PRO A 110 -0.25 1.02 22.85
CA PRO A 110 -0.20 0.33 21.56
C PRO A 110 -1.58 -0.02 20.99
N TYR A 111 -2.61 -0.15 21.85
CA TYR A 111 -4.00 -0.42 21.48
C TYR A 111 -4.87 0.85 21.42
N ALA A 112 -4.29 2.05 21.46
CA ALA A 112 -5.04 3.29 21.36
C ALA A 112 -5.78 3.40 20.02
N LYS A 113 -7.09 3.59 20.08
CA LYS A 113 -7.97 3.71 18.90
C LYS A 113 -8.13 5.15 18.42
N GLN A 114 -7.78 6.12 19.25
CA GLN A 114 -7.77 7.55 18.89
C GLN A 114 -6.71 8.29 19.69
N LEU A 115 -6.04 9.23 19.02
CA LEU A 115 -5.07 10.14 19.64
C LEU A 115 -5.63 11.56 19.73
N VAL A 116 -5.19 12.31 20.75
CA VAL A 116 -5.48 13.73 20.99
C VAL A 116 -4.17 14.51 21.06
N GLY A 117 -4.12 15.62 20.36
CA GLY A 117 -2.91 16.44 20.22
C GLY A 117 -1.97 15.89 19.13
N SER A 118 -0.78 16.44 19.10
CA SER A 118 0.28 16.07 18.16
C SER A 118 1.62 15.96 18.88
N LEU A 119 2.53 15.17 18.33
CA LEU A 119 3.92 15.13 18.83
C LEU A 119 4.58 16.51 18.62
N LYS A 120 5.18 17.03 19.68
CA LYS A 120 6.01 18.23 19.65
C LYS A 120 7.45 17.83 19.97
N TRP A 121 8.34 17.94 19.00
CA TRP A 121 9.73 17.54 19.21
C TRP A 121 10.40 18.31 20.33
N SER A 122 11.00 17.58 21.24
CA SER A 122 11.72 18.07 22.40
C SER A 122 12.74 17.02 22.85
N GLU A 123 13.83 17.43 23.41
CA GLU A 123 14.79 16.50 24.04
C GLU A 123 14.16 15.68 25.18
N ALA A 124 13.09 16.17 25.80
CA ALA A 124 12.36 15.45 26.83
C ALA A 124 11.66 14.15 26.32
N LEU A 125 11.54 13.96 25.00
CA LEU A 125 11.00 12.73 24.42
C LEU A 125 11.94 11.54 24.52
N PHE A 126 13.24 11.79 24.74
CA PHE A 126 14.25 10.75 24.75
C PHE A 126 14.43 10.18 26.17
N GLY A 127 14.59 8.87 26.29
CA GLY A 127 14.81 8.19 27.57
C GLY A 127 16.17 8.51 28.18
N TYR A 128 17.08 9.05 27.39
CA TYR A 128 18.45 9.44 27.73
C TYR A 128 18.68 10.93 27.52
N THR A 129 19.74 11.49 28.10
CA THR A 129 20.10 12.89 27.94
C THR A 129 20.91 13.08 26.66
N ILE A 130 20.37 13.82 25.69
CA ILE A 130 21.03 14.12 24.41
C ILE A 130 22.33 14.91 24.71
N GLY A 131 23.41 14.48 24.05
CA GLY A 131 24.74 15.09 24.22
C GLY A 131 25.51 14.63 25.47
N HIS A 132 24.94 13.73 26.27
CA HIS A 132 25.67 13.12 27.39
C HIS A 132 26.83 12.25 26.88
N PRO A 133 28.02 12.22 27.56
CA PRO A 133 29.16 11.38 27.15
C PRO A 133 28.85 9.90 27.00
N ASP A 134 27.96 9.36 27.86
CA ASP A 134 27.54 7.95 27.83
C ASP A 134 26.40 7.69 26.78
N GLY A 135 25.98 8.70 26.03
CA GLY A 135 24.95 8.56 25.01
C GLY A 135 23.63 8.04 25.58
N ASP A 136 23.06 7.01 24.92
CA ASP A 136 21.77 6.39 25.30
C ASP A 136 21.85 5.53 26.57
N LEU A 137 23.03 5.35 27.16
CA LEU A 137 23.20 4.73 28.49
C LEU A 137 22.89 5.72 29.62
N SER A 138 22.86 7.02 29.34
CA SER A 138 22.46 8.04 30.31
C SER A 138 20.94 7.99 30.54
N PHE A 139 20.45 8.61 31.60
CA PHE A 139 19.04 8.66 31.97
C PHE A 139 18.54 10.09 31.98
N ASP A 140 17.41 10.34 31.32
CA ASP A 140 16.79 11.66 31.28
C ASP A 140 15.57 11.75 32.21
N GLU A 141 15.57 12.72 33.12
CA GLU A 141 14.54 12.89 34.15
C GLU A 141 13.43 13.88 33.73
N ARG A 142 13.53 14.49 32.54
CA ARG A 142 12.52 15.47 32.09
C ARG A 142 11.20 14.79 31.76
N ASP A 143 10.08 15.44 32.12
CA ASP A 143 8.74 14.95 31.80
C ASP A 143 8.42 15.15 30.31
N SER A 144 8.05 14.09 29.62
CA SER A 144 7.67 14.15 28.20
C SER A 144 6.18 14.44 27.97
N ALA A 145 5.35 14.41 29.00
CA ALA A 145 3.89 14.56 28.85
C ALA A 145 3.42 15.80 28.05
N PRO A 146 4.06 16.99 28.18
CA PRO A 146 3.67 18.16 27.38
C PRO A 146 3.88 18.01 25.86
N PHE A 147 4.68 17.02 25.46
CA PHE A 147 5.18 16.88 24.09
C PHE A 147 4.60 15.67 23.33
N VAL A 148 4.01 14.72 24.03
CA VAL A 148 3.47 13.47 23.49
C VAL A 148 1.95 13.59 23.28
N PRO A 149 1.37 13.14 22.16
CA PRO A 149 -0.07 13.01 22.03
C PRO A 149 -0.63 12.00 23.05
N LYS A 150 -1.87 12.14 23.45
CA LYS A 150 -2.52 11.28 24.44
C LYS A 150 -3.51 10.35 23.77
N CYS A 151 -3.77 9.23 24.41
CA CYS A 151 -4.79 8.28 24.01
C CYS A 151 -6.17 8.74 24.46
N LYS A 152 -7.20 8.38 23.70
CA LYS A 152 -8.58 8.70 24.03
C LYS A 152 -9.44 7.46 23.99
N VAL A 153 -10.21 7.24 25.06
CA VAL A 153 -11.24 6.20 25.10
C VAL A 153 -12.36 6.54 24.12
N ILE A 154 -12.71 5.60 23.26
CA ILE A 154 -13.77 5.78 22.28
C ILE A 154 -15.04 4.99 22.65
N ASP A 155 -16.18 5.44 22.15
CA ASP A 155 -17.37 4.61 22.01
C ASP A 155 -17.25 3.83 20.68
N PRO A 156 -17.18 2.50 20.70
CA PRO A 156 -17.07 1.72 19.46
C PRO A 156 -18.41 1.64 18.69
N ALA A 157 -19.51 2.06 19.31
CA ALA A 157 -20.83 1.95 18.70
C ALA A 157 -20.91 2.75 17.39
N PHE A 158 -21.36 2.08 16.35
CA PHE A 158 -21.65 2.66 15.05
C PHE A 158 -22.74 1.85 14.35
N THR A 159 -23.65 2.54 13.69
CA THR A 159 -24.73 1.88 12.96
C THR A 159 -24.34 1.76 11.49
N TRP A 160 -23.86 0.59 11.09
CA TRP A 160 -23.48 0.30 9.71
C TRP A 160 -24.67 0.25 8.73
N GLY A 161 -25.90 0.23 9.22
CA GLY A 161 -27.08 0.19 8.37
C GLY A 161 -27.18 -1.08 7.54
N ARG A 162 -27.08 -0.93 6.23
CA ARG A 162 -27.12 -2.04 5.25
C ARG A 162 -25.75 -2.34 4.66
N ASP A 163 -24.69 -1.83 5.26
CA ASP A 163 -23.34 -2.05 4.75
C ASP A 163 -23.04 -3.55 4.57
N GLN A 164 -22.55 -3.91 3.42
CA GLN A 164 -22.10 -5.25 3.05
C GLN A 164 -20.80 -5.16 2.29
N ARG A 165 -19.82 -5.94 2.70
CA ARG A 165 -18.57 -6.06 1.95
C ARG A 165 -18.82 -6.42 0.49
N VAL A 166 -18.14 -5.76 -0.40
CA VAL A 166 -18.32 -5.91 -1.85
C VAL A 166 -17.80 -7.25 -2.36
N GLN A 167 -16.73 -7.79 -1.76
CA GLN A 167 -16.11 -9.11 -2.06
C GLN A 167 -15.86 -9.35 -3.55
N ILE A 168 -15.08 -8.48 -4.18
CA ILE A 168 -14.74 -8.59 -5.59
C ILE A 168 -13.76 -9.75 -5.80
N PRO A 169 -14.07 -10.70 -6.72
CA PRO A 169 -13.13 -11.76 -7.05
C PRO A 169 -11.80 -11.22 -7.58
N TRP A 170 -10.69 -11.87 -7.20
CA TRP A 170 -9.35 -11.44 -7.59
C TRP A 170 -9.17 -11.26 -9.11
N GLU A 171 -9.75 -12.13 -9.94
CA GLU A 171 -9.67 -12.01 -11.39
C GLU A 171 -10.40 -10.77 -11.96
N ARG A 172 -11.22 -10.10 -11.15
CA ARG A 172 -11.88 -8.84 -11.50
C ARG A 172 -11.28 -7.63 -10.82
N THR A 173 -10.31 -7.85 -9.95
CA THR A 173 -9.68 -6.78 -9.17
C THR A 173 -8.77 -5.93 -10.06
N ILE A 174 -8.95 -4.62 -9.97
CA ILE A 174 -8.05 -3.57 -10.45
C ILE A 174 -7.79 -2.66 -9.27
N LEU A 175 -6.54 -2.63 -8.82
CA LEU A 175 -6.10 -1.83 -7.68
C LEU A 175 -5.83 -0.38 -8.10
N TYR A 176 -6.12 0.55 -7.21
CA TYR A 176 -5.85 1.97 -7.38
C TYR A 176 -5.16 2.50 -6.14
N GLU A 177 -3.84 2.64 -6.22
CA GLU A 177 -3.03 3.15 -5.13
C GLU A 177 -3.21 4.65 -5.00
N ALA A 178 -3.59 5.13 -3.82
CA ALA A 178 -3.89 6.53 -3.58
C ALA A 178 -3.48 7.00 -2.18
N HIS A 179 -3.15 8.28 -2.06
CA HIS A 179 -2.90 8.92 -0.78
C HIS A 179 -4.16 9.65 -0.30
N THR A 180 -4.63 9.37 0.93
CA THR A 180 -5.86 9.94 1.50
C THR A 180 -5.92 11.46 1.35
N ARG A 181 -4.79 12.15 1.62
CA ARG A 181 -4.73 13.60 1.52
C ARG A 181 -4.56 14.05 0.08
N GLY A 182 -3.58 13.51 -0.64
CA GLY A 182 -3.20 13.97 -1.97
C GLY A 182 -4.30 13.85 -3.01
N ILE A 183 -5.16 12.85 -2.90
CA ILE A 183 -6.21 12.61 -3.88
C ILE A 183 -7.30 13.69 -3.90
N SER A 184 -7.61 14.30 -2.76
CA SER A 184 -8.73 15.24 -2.63
C SER A 184 -8.33 16.70 -2.44
N MET A 185 -7.04 17.00 -2.14
CA MET A 185 -6.58 18.36 -1.81
C MET A 185 -6.91 19.41 -2.87
N ARG A 186 -6.81 19.06 -4.14
CA ARG A 186 -7.07 19.95 -5.27
C ARG A 186 -8.33 19.58 -6.07
N HIS A 187 -9.13 18.62 -5.57
CA HIS A 187 -10.33 18.18 -6.29
C HIS A 187 -11.43 19.25 -6.24
N PRO A 188 -11.92 19.74 -7.41
CA PRO A 188 -12.80 20.90 -7.46
C PRO A 188 -14.19 20.67 -6.83
N ALA A 189 -14.67 19.43 -6.82
CA ALA A 189 -15.97 19.08 -6.22
C ALA A 189 -15.90 18.76 -4.72
N VAL A 190 -14.71 18.69 -4.11
CA VAL A 190 -14.55 18.43 -2.68
C VAL A 190 -14.59 19.75 -1.93
N PRO A 191 -15.53 19.92 -0.94
CA PRO A 191 -15.56 21.09 -0.07
C PRO A 191 -14.21 21.32 0.64
N GLU A 192 -13.80 22.57 0.79
CA GLU A 192 -12.49 22.92 1.32
C GLU A 192 -12.23 22.30 2.69
N GLU A 193 -13.23 22.28 3.56
CA GLU A 193 -13.19 21.71 4.91
C GLU A 193 -13.02 20.17 4.94
N HIS A 194 -13.32 19.48 3.81
CA HIS A 194 -13.16 18.03 3.68
C HIS A 194 -11.89 17.63 2.92
N ARG A 195 -11.21 18.58 2.28
CA ARG A 195 -10.00 18.28 1.50
C ARG A 195 -8.91 17.64 2.34
N GLY A 196 -8.30 16.60 1.81
CA GLY A 196 -7.23 15.87 2.48
C GLY A 196 -7.67 14.99 3.65
N THR A 197 -8.95 14.65 3.75
CA THR A 197 -9.53 13.83 4.82
C THR A 197 -10.35 12.66 4.27
N PHE A 198 -10.79 11.75 5.16
CA PHE A 198 -11.68 10.65 4.78
C PHE A 198 -13.02 11.15 4.22
N ALA A 199 -13.55 12.25 4.74
CA ALA A 199 -14.76 12.86 4.19
C ALA A 199 -14.54 13.38 2.76
N GLY A 200 -13.34 13.86 2.45
CA GLY A 200 -12.96 14.26 1.10
C GLY A 200 -12.85 13.08 0.14
N LEU A 201 -12.32 11.94 0.60
CA LEU A 201 -12.25 10.72 -0.18
C LEU A 201 -13.64 10.13 -0.46
N ALA A 202 -14.59 10.29 0.47
CA ALA A 202 -15.99 9.85 0.32
C ALA A 202 -16.82 10.73 -0.62
N ASN A 203 -16.24 11.72 -1.32
CA ASN A 203 -16.96 12.59 -2.23
C ASN A 203 -17.49 11.83 -3.45
N ASP A 204 -18.77 12.00 -3.77
CA ASP A 204 -19.47 11.28 -4.84
C ASP A 204 -18.83 11.45 -6.22
N GLU A 205 -18.36 12.66 -6.59
CA GLU A 205 -17.72 12.90 -7.88
C GLU A 205 -16.34 12.23 -7.97
N LEU A 206 -15.60 12.20 -6.87
CA LEU A 206 -14.34 11.48 -6.79
C LEU A 206 -14.56 9.97 -6.90
N LEU A 207 -15.51 9.41 -6.16
CA LEU A 207 -15.85 7.99 -6.23
C LEU A 207 -16.37 7.60 -7.61
N LYS A 208 -17.16 8.48 -8.25
CA LYS A 208 -17.62 8.28 -9.62
C LYS A 208 -16.46 8.23 -10.62
N HIS A 209 -15.46 9.12 -10.49
CA HIS A 209 -14.26 9.06 -11.34
C HIS A 209 -13.56 7.70 -11.22
N ILE A 210 -13.31 7.23 -10.00
CA ILE A 210 -12.64 5.96 -9.72
C ILE A 210 -13.45 4.79 -10.28
N LYS A 211 -14.76 4.79 -10.09
CA LYS A 211 -15.66 3.75 -10.62
C LYS A 211 -15.71 3.77 -12.16
N ASP A 212 -15.82 4.96 -12.77
CA ASP A 212 -15.85 5.13 -14.23
C ASP A 212 -14.52 4.70 -14.88
N LEU A 213 -13.42 4.79 -14.16
CA LEU A 213 -12.12 4.26 -14.57
C LEU A 213 -12.11 2.72 -14.62
N GLY A 214 -13.06 2.05 -13.98
CA GLY A 214 -13.16 0.60 -13.91
C GLY A 214 -12.37 -0.03 -12.75
N VAL A 215 -11.88 0.79 -11.83
CA VAL A 215 -11.24 0.35 -10.58
C VAL A 215 -12.25 -0.38 -9.70
N SER A 216 -11.78 -1.39 -8.99
CA SER A 216 -12.57 -2.19 -8.06
C SER A 216 -12.17 -2.00 -6.61
N SER A 217 -10.92 -1.65 -6.36
CA SER A 217 -10.36 -1.64 -5.01
C SER A 217 -9.37 -0.47 -4.87
N ILE A 218 -9.58 0.38 -3.87
CA ILE A 218 -8.69 1.48 -3.54
C ILE A 218 -7.70 0.98 -2.49
N GLU A 219 -6.40 1.14 -2.77
CA GLU A 219 -5.31 0.88 -1.83
C GLU A 219 -4.80 2.22 -1.31
N LEU A 220 -5.04 2.50 -0.02
CA LEU A 220 -4.60 3.75 0.61
C LEU A 220 -3.22 3.58 1.23
N LEU A 221 -2.32 4.53 0.93
CA LEU A 221 -1.08 4.70 1.68
C LEU A 221 -1.38 4.79 3.19
N PRO A 222 -0.37 4.58 4.07
CA PRO A 222 -0.61 4.41 5.50
C PRO A 222 -1.52 5.45 6.12
N ILE A 223 -2.58 4.98 6.76
CA ILE A 223 -3.55 5.82 7.46
C ILE A 223 -3.43 5.72 8.98
N HIS A 224 -2.66 4.77 9.50
CA HIS A 224 -2.39 4.69 10.93
C HIS A 224 -1.69 5.95 11.42
N ALA A 225 -1.90 6.31 12.68
CA ALA A 225 -1.22 7.47 13.26
C ALA A 225 0.30 7.31 13.17
N PHE A 226 0.95 8.27 12.57
CA PHE A 226 2.38 8.31 12.32
C PHE A 226 3.02 9.59 12.86
N VAL A 227 4.33 9.59 12.95
CA VAL A 227 5.13 10.71 13.45
C VAL A 227 5.77 11.46 12.29
N ASN A 228 5.71 12.79 12.32
CA ASN A 228 6.56 13.63 11.47
C ASN A 228 7.99 13.61 12.00
N ASP A 229 8.94 13.36 11.13
CA ASP A 229 10.35 13.31 11.48
C ASP A 229 10.88 14.69 11.86
N GLN A 230 11.72 14.75 12.91
CA GLN A 230 12.26 16.03 13.40
C GLN A 230 13.04 16.80 12.32
N HIS A 231 13.86 16.08 11.55
CA HIS A 231 14.66 16.67 10.48
C HIS A 231 13.81 17.28 9.36
N LEU A 232 12.66 16.67 9.05
CA LEU A 232 11.73 17.23 8.05
C LEU A 232 11.10 18.52 8.57
N LEU A 233 10.61 18.53 9.83
CA LEU A 233 10.02 19.73 10.42
C LEU A 233 11.00 20.90 10.52
N GLN A 234 12.28 20.62 10.76
CA GLN A 234 13.34 21.64 10.78
C GLN A 234 13.56 22.28 9.40
N LYS A 235 13.28 21.55 8.32
CA LYS A 235 13.32 21.99 6.92
C LYS A 235 11.99 22.60 6.44
N GLY A 236 10.95 22.63 7.29
CA GLY A 236 9.59 23.05 6.91
C GLY A 236 8.82 22.02 6.08
N LEU A 237 9.30 20.79 6.05
CA LEU A 237 8.68 19.64 5.37
C LEU A 237 7.88 18.78 6.36
N ASN A 238 7.09 17.83 5.84
CA ASN A 238 6.31 16.90 6.64
C ASN A 238 6.48 15.49 6.07
N ASN A 239 6.39 14.46 6.92
CA ASN A 239 6.19 13.11 6.46
C ASN A 239 4.80 13.04 5.79
N TYR A 240 4.78 12.88 4.48
CA TYR A 240 3.55 12.88 3.69
C TYR A 240 3.01 11.47 3.50
N TRP A 241 3.87 10.48 3.18
CA TRP A 241 3.41 9.11 2.92
C TRP A 241 2.88 8.39 4.16
N GLY A 242 3.46 8.63 5.34
CA GLY A 242 3.01 8.05 6.59
C GLY A 242 3.68 6.73 7.01
N TYR A 243 4.78 6.31 6.38
CA TYR A 243 5.53 5.09 6.75
C TYR A 243 6.37 5.26 8.03
N ASN A 244 5.85 5.94 9.03
CA ASN A 244 6.48 6.14 10.32
C ASN A 244 5.46 5.98 11.46
N SER A 245 4.79 4.83 11.49
CA SER A 245 3.64 4.54 12.35
C SER A 245 4.03 4.45 13.83
N ILE A 246 3.10 4.88 14.71
CA ILE A 246 3.25 4.79 16.16
C ILE A 246 2.04 4.15 16.86
N ALA A 247 0.85 4.18 16.26
CA ALA A 247 -0.37 3.62 16.82
C ALA A 247 -1.15 2.86 15.76
N PHE A 248 -1.20 1.53 15.88
CA PHE A 248 -1.73 0.63 14.85
C PHE A 248 -3.25 0.53 14.80
N PHE A 249 -3.95 1.04 15.80
CA PHE A 249 -5.43 1.02 15.86
C PHE A 249 -6.05 2.41 15.61
N ALA A 250 -5.25 3.46 15.66
CA ALA A 250 -5.73 4.83 15.51
C ALA A 250 -5.48 5.35 14.08
N PRO A 251 -6.49 5.90 13.40
CA PRO A 251 -6.25 6.67 12.19
C PRO A 251 -5.48 7.96 12.52
N HIS A 252 -4.68 8.42 11.55
CA HIS A 252 -3.94 9.66 11.71
C HIS A 252 -4.90 10.85 11.89
N PRO A 253 -4.76 11.68 12.95
CA PRO A 253 -5.75 12.72 13.29
C PRO A 253 -6.01 13.74 12.16
N LYS A 254 -5.00 14.02 11.32
CA LYS A 254 -5.15 14.94 10.17
C LYS A 254 -6.11 14.45 9.09
N TYR A 255 -6.43 13.15 9.05
CA TYR A 255 -7.35 12.58 8.07
C TYR A 255 -8.82 12.62 8.53
N LEU A 256 -9.08 13.12 9.74
CA LEU A 256 -10.41 13.24 10.33
C LEU A 256 -10.86 14.71 10.31
N ALA A 257 -11.71 15.12 9.36
CA ALA A 257 -12.26 16.48 9.31
C ALA A 257 -13.09 16.80 10.54
N SER A 258 -13.90 15.85 11.01
CA SER A 258 -14.75 15.98 12.21
C SER A 258 -14.02 15.68 13.52
N GLY A 259 -12.80 15.13 13.46
CA GLY A 259 -12.07 14.62 14.62
C GLY A 259 -12.71 13.36 15.26
N LYS A 260 -13.63 12.69 14.57
CA LYS A 260 -14.35 11.50 15.05
C LYS A 260 -14.01 10.27 14.19
N ILE A 261 -13.76 9.15 14.82
CA ILE A 261 -13.51 7.87 14.13
C ILE A 261 -14.68 7.43 13.24
N ALA A 262 -15.91 7.80 13.59
CA ALA A 262 -17.10 7.52 12.76
C ALA A 262 -16.93 7.97 11.30
N GLU A 263 -16.19 9.05 11.04
CA GLU A 263 -15.92 9.56 9.71
C GLU A 263 -15.20 8.52 8.80
N PHE A 264 -14.29 7.74 9.37
CA PHE A 264 -13.67 6.63 8.63
C PHE A 264 -14.69 5.55 8.27
N LYS A 265 -15.55 5.17 9.23
CA LYS A 265 -16.62 4.17 9.00
C LYS A 265 -17.63 4.66 7.96
N GLU A 266 -17.97 5.94 7.99
CA GLU A 266 -18.85 6.58 7.00
C GLU A 266 -18.21 6.55 5.60
N MET A 267 -16.90 6.84 5.48
CA MET A 267 -16.18 6.72 4.22
C MET A 267 -16.23 5.28 3.69
N VAL A 268 -15.98 4.27 4.53
CA VAL A 268 -16.01 2.85 4.11
C VAL A 268 -17.41 2.49 3.60
N ALA A 269 -18.47 2.89 4.30
CA ALA A 269 -19.84 2.65 3.85
C ALA A 269 -20.13 3.28 2.47
N HIS A 270 -19.67 4.52 2.22
CA HIS A 270 -19.79 5.16 0.90
C HIS A 270 -19.02 4.42 -0.19
N LEU A 271 -17.81 3.92 0.10
CA LEU A 271 -17.03 3.10 -0.84
C LEU A 271 -17.78 1.82 -1.20
N HIS A 272 -18.32 1.11 -0.21
CA HIS A 272 -19.11 -0.12 -0.43
C HIS A 272 -20.38 0.16 -1.23
N ASP A 273 -21.09 1.24 -0.95
CA ASP A 273 -22.27 1.66 -1.71
C ASP A 273 -21.91 1.99 -3.18
N ALA A 274 -20.71 2.52 -3.42
CA ALA A 274 -20.19 2.71 -4.76
C ALA A 274 -19.72 1.41 -5.44
N GLY A 275 -19.64 0.30 -4.70
CA GLY A 275 -19.15 -0.99 -5.18
C GLY A 275 -17.62 -1.08 -5.23
N LEU A 276 -16.94 -0.36 -4.36
CA LEU A 276 -15.47 -0.30 -4.24
C LEU A 276 -15.01 -0.96 -2.94
N GLU A 277 -13.95 -1.76 -2.99
CA GLU A 277 -13.25 -2.28 -1.82
C GLU A 277 -12.21 -1.28 -1.32
N LEU A 278 -11.96 -1.31 -0.01
CA LEU A 278 -10.89 -0.56 0.64
C LEU A 278 -9.78 -1.49 1.10
N ILE A 279 -8.56 -1.23 0.66
CA ILE A 279 -7.33 -1.90 1.10
C ILE A 279 -6.47 -0.87 1.83
N LEU A 280 -5.92 -1.24 2.98
CA LEU A 280 -5.00 -0.38 3.72
C LEU A 280 -3.56 -0.84 3.55
N ASP A 281 -2.67 0.09 3.24
CA ASP A 281 -1.24 -0.11 3.39
C ASP A 281 -0.86 -0.01 4.87
N VAL A 282 -0.28 -1.07 5.42
CA VAL A 282 -0.01 -1.20 6.85
C VAL A 282 1.46 -1.47 7.13
N VAL A 283 1.98 -0.72 8.09
CA VAL A 283 3.40 -0.75 8.47
C VAL A 283 3.52 -1.38 9.86
N TYR A 284 3.69 -2.72 9.90
CA TYR A 284 3.89 -3.46 11.14
C TYR A 284 5.33 -3.94 11.33
N ASN A 285 6.19 -3.64 10.38
CA ASN A 285 7.57 -4.09 10.39
C ASN A 285 8.48 -3.25 11.31
N HIS A 286 8.15 -1.97 11.53
CA HIS A 286 8.90 -1.04 12.39
C HIS A 286 7.97 0.01 13.02
N THR A 287 8.53 0.85 13.89
CA THR A 287 7.84 1.98 14.50
C THR A 287 8.64 3.27 14.39
N ALA A 288 7.96 4.40 14.63
CA ALA A 288 8.57 5.73 14.65
C ALA A 288 9.58 5.98 15.79
N GLU A 289 9.85 4.98 16.63
CA GLU A 289 10.81 5.14 17.74
C GLU A 289 12.28 5.04 17.29
N GLY A 290 12.54 4.68 16.00
CA GLY A 290 13.90 4.66 15.42
C GLY A 290 14.85 3.68 16.09
N ASN A 291 16.17 3.93 15.97
CA ASN A 291 17.21 3.12 16.57
C ASN A 291 17.43 3.43 18.08
N GLU A 292 18.54 2.99 18.66
CA GLU A 292 18.90 3.21 20.09
C GLU A 292 18.96 4.69 20.49
N LEU A 293 19.16 5.58 19.53
CA LEU A 293 19.17 7.03 19.72
C LEU A 293 17.81 7.69 19.48
N GLY A 294 16.78 6.94 19.18
CA GLY A 294 15.43 7.46 18.93
C GLY A 294 14.65 7.83 20.21
N PRO A 295 13.47 8.45 20.05
CA PRO A 295 12.61 8.85 21.16
C PRO A 295 11.94 7.66 21.82
N THR A 296 11.47 7.86 23.06
CA THR A 296 10.66 6.90 23.82
C THR A 296 9.20 7.39 23.84
N LEU A 297 8.35 6.76 23.02
CA LEU A 297 6.99 7.23 22.76
C LEU A 297 5.90 6.22 23.14
N SER A 298 6.19 4.91 23.02
CA SER A 298 5.24 3.81 23.20
C SER A 298 5.98 2.53 23.58
N MET A 299 6.12 1.58 22.67
CA MET A 299 6.61 0.21 22.88
C MET A 299 8.01 0.16 23.52
N ARG A 300 8.91 1.07 23.16
CA ARG A 300 10.25 1.18 23.75
C ARG A 300 10.21 1.40 25.26
N GLY A 301 9.33 2.27 25.73
CA GLY A 301 9.18 2.57 27.14
C GLY A 301 8.27 1.59 27.88
N ILE A 302 7.41 0.87 27.17
CA ILE A 302 6.51 -0.13 27.75
C ILE A 302 7.27 -1.44 28.01
N ASP A 303 7.96 -1.97 27.00
CA ASP A 303 8.82 -3.16 27.14
C ASP A 303 9.71 -3.38 25.92
N ASN A 304 10.80 -2.63 25.83
CA ASN A 304 11.68 -2.65 24.65
C ASN A 304 12.13 -4.06 24.24
N ALA A 305 12.52 -4.87 25.20
CA ALA A 305 13.10 -6.20 24.96
C ALA A 305 12.07 -7.21 24.40
N SER A 306 10.77 -6.99 24.65
CA SER A 306 9.69 -7.86 24.17
C SER A 306 9.14 -7.42 22.81
N TYR A 307 9.09 -6.10 22.53
CA TYR A 307 8.51 -5.58 21.29
C TYR A 307 9.47 -5.57 20.11
N TYR A 308 10.78 -5.38 20.34
CA TYR A 308 11.77 -5.19 19.28
C TYR A 308 12.75 -6.35 19.16
N ARG A 309 13.15 -6.61 17.92
CA ARG A 309 14.26 -7.53 17.65
C ARG A 309 15.58 -6.85 17.96
N LEU A 310 16.26 -7.35 18.97
CA LEU A 310 17.56 -6.85 19.42
C LEU A 310 18.70 -7.71 18.90
N MET A 311 19.88 -7.10 18.77
CA MET A 311 21.09 -7.83 18.38
C MET A 311 21.42 -8.89 19.44
N PRO A 312 21.67 -10.16 19.07
CA PRO A 312 21.89 -11.24 20.03
C PRO A 312 23.11 -11.03 20.93
N ASP A 313 24.18 -10.49 20.36
CA ASP A 313 25.47 -10.30 21.02
C ASP A 313 25.57 -8.99 21.82
N ASP A 314 24.73 -8.01 21.49
CA ASP A 314 24.65 -6.70 22.16
C ASP A 314 23.24 -6.14 22.09
N LYS A 315 22.43 -6.43 23.09
CA LYS A 315 21.00 -6.05 23.15
C LYS A 315 20.75 -4.55 23.24
N ARG A 316 21.77 -3.73 23.34
CA ARG A 316 21.67 -2.28 23.23
C ARG A 316 21.14 -1.85 21.86
N TYR A 317 21.49 -2.60 20.81
CA TYR A 317 21.19 -2.28 19.42
C TYR A 317 20.05 -3.10 18.85
N TYR A 318 19.37 -2.54 17.87
CA TYR A 318 18.26 -3.18 17.17
C TYR A 318 18.73 -3.90 15.90
N ILE A 319 18.08 -5.01 15.56
CA ILE A 319 18.10 -5.53 14.20
C ILE A 319 17.33 -4.54 13.33
N ASN A 320 17.93 -4.11 12.22
CA ASN A 320 17.39 -3.08 11.34
C ASN A 320 17.15 -3.61 9.93
N ASP A 321 16.30 -4.64 9.80
CA ASP A 321 15.90 -5.19 8.50
C ASP A 321 14.96 -4.24 7.72
N SER A 322 14.39 -3.24 8.40
CA SER A 322 13.53 -2.22 7.79
C SER A 322 14.29 -1.05 7.14
N GLY A 323 15.54 -0.83 7.54
CA GLY A 323 16.30 0.36 7.14
C GLY A 323 15.94 1.63 7.92
N THR A 324 14.94 1.58 8.82
CA THR A 324 14.41 2.75 9.56
C THR A 324 14.91 2.86 10.99
N GLY A 325 15.70 1.89 11.46
CA GLY A 325 16.35 1.89 12.76
C GLY A 325 15.91 0.79 13.71
N ASN A 326 14.72 0.23 13.57
CA ASN A 326 14.22 -0.88 14.39
C ASN A 326 13.40 -1.88 13.57
N THR A 327 13.17 -3.04 14.16
CA THR A 327 12.30 -4.08 13.62
C THR A 327 11.46 -4.66 14.76
N LEU A 328 10.14 -4.76 14.59
CA LEU A 328 9.25 -5.41 15.53
C LEU A 328 9.47 -6.94 15.55
N ASP A 329 9.37 -7.55 16.72
CA ASP A 329 9.53 -8.99 16.89
C ASP A 329 8.20 -9.74 16.83
N LEU A 330 7.75 -10.09 15.64
CA LEU A 330 6.53 -10.87 15.44
C LEU A 330 6.68 -12.36 15.83
N SER A 331 7.86 -12.82 16.23
CA SER A 331 8.03 -14.13 16.86
C SER A 331 7.59 -14.12 18.33
N HIS A 332 7.53 -12.93 18.97
CA HIS A 332 7.02 -12.78 20.32
C HIS A 332 5.49 -12.88 20.34
N PRO A 333 4.88 -13.75 21.17
CA PRO A 333 3.43 -14.00 21.16
C PRO A 333 2.57 -12.74 21.31
N CYS A 334 2.95 -11.82 22.20
CA CYS A 334 2.17 -10.60 22.47
C CYS A 334 2.32 -9.57 21.36
N VAL A 335 3.45 -9.51 20.65
CA VAL A 335 3.60 -8.66 19.46
C VAL A 335 2.82 -9.23 18.27
N LEU A 336 2.86 -10.55 18.08
CA LEU A 336 2.00 -11.23 17.11
C LEU A 336 0.52 -10.96 17.40
N GLN A 337 0.10 -11.02 18.66
CA GLN A 337 -1.26 -10.70 19.08
C GLN A 337 -1.61 -9.24 18.76
N LEU A 338 -0.75 -8.28 19.11
CA LEU A 338 -0.95 -6.86 18.80
C LEU A 338 -1.26 -6.64 17.31
N VAL A 339 -0.45 -7.22 16.43
CA VAL A 339 -0.61 -7.06 14.98
C VAL A 339 -1.86 -7.77 14.47
N THR A 340 -2.13 -9.00 14.92
CA THR A 340 -3.35 -9.73 14.49
C THR A 340 -4.62 -9.11 15.05
N ASP A 341 -4.61 -8.55 16.26
CA ASP A 341 -5.74 -7.81 16.82
C ASP A 341 -5.98 -6.50 16.07
N SER A 342 -4.93 -5.80 15.65
CA SER A 342 -5.05 -4.63 14.78
C SER A 342 -5.69 -4.99 13.44
N LEU A 343 -5.24 -6.05 12.78
CA LEU A 343 -5.84 -6.53 11.52
C LEU A 343 -7.32 -6.90 11.69
N ARG A 344 -7.66 -7.60 12.80
CA ARG A 344 -9.06 -7.94 13.11
C ARG A 344 -9.91 -6.69 13.38
N TYR A 345 -9.35 -5.69 14.07
CA TYR A 345 -10.04 -4.42 14.33
C TYR A 345 -10.37 -3.70 13.02
N TRP A 346 -9.37 -3.53 12.14
CA TRP A 346 -9.61 -2.86 10.86
C TRP A 346 -10.53 -3.67 9.94
N ALA A 347 -10.38 -4.98 9.89
CA ALA A 347 -11.25 -5.82 9.09
C ALA A 347 -12.64 -5.99 9.73
N GLY A 348 -12.77 -6.20 11.03
CA GLY A 348 -14.04 -6.53 11.72
C GLY A 348 -14.86 -5.32 12.11
N GLU A 349 -14.22 -4.33 12.76
CA GLU A 349 -14.89 -3.15 13.31
C GLU A 349 -14.95 -2.00 12.29
N MET A 350 -13.93 -1.87 11.45
CA MET A 350 -13.78 -0.79 10.50
C MET A 350 -14.15 -1.20 9.07
N HIS A 351 -14.52 -2.47 8.85
CA HIS A 351 -14.99 -3.09 7.61
C HIS A 351 -14.02 -2.98 6.41
N VAL A 352 -12.72 -2.89 6.66
CA VAL A 352 -11.70 -2.87 5.61
C VAL A 352 -11.64 -4.22 4.86
N ASP A 353 -11.48 -4.21 3.54
CA ASP A 353 -11.56 -5.38 2.66
C ASP A 353 -10.22 -6.05 2.37
N GLY A 354 -9.12 -5.42 2.75
CA GLY A 354 -7.80 -5.97 2.53
C GLY A 354 -6.67 -5.15 3.12
N PHE A 355 -5.47 -5.71 3.04
CA PHE A 355 -4.24 -5.10 3.54
C PHE A 355 -3.11 -5.32 2.54
N ARG A 356 -2.32 -4.27 2.31
CA ARG A 356 -0.99 -4.34 1.71
C ARG A 356 0.01 -4.17 2.84
N PHE A 357 0.94 -5.08 2.96
CA PHE A 357 1.93 -5.10 4.05
C PHE A 357 3.25 -4.56 3.57
N ASP A 358 3.65 -3.42 4.12
CA ASP A 358 4.94 -2.82 3.92
C ASP A 358 6.05 -3.74 4.42
N LEU A 359 7.13 -3.93 3.62
CA LEU A 359 8.26 -4.81 3.91
C LEU A 359 7.82 -6.16 4.51
N ALA A 360 6.87 -6.84 3.87
CA ALA A 360 6.19 -8.01 4.41
C ALA A 360 7.11 -9.19 4.70
N THR A 361 8.28 -9.25 4.10
CA THR A 361 9.29 -10.29 4.42
C THR A 361 9.68 -10.25 5.90
N ILE A 362 9.78 -9.07 6.52
CA ILE A 362 10.07 -8.92 7.96
C ILE A 362 9.05 -9.66 8.81
N LEU A 363 7.76 -9.60 8.43
CA LEU A 363 6.66 -10.21 9.19
C LEU A 363 6.69 -11.75 9.16
N GLY A 364 7.48 -12.31 8.25
CA GLY A 364 7.74 -13.74 8.11
C GLY A 364 9.13 -14.18 8.61
N ARG A 365 9.86 -13.33 9.33
CA ARG A 365 11.21 -13.64 9.79
C ARG A 365 11.26 -14.25 11.19
N TYR A 366 11.85 -15.43 11.29
CA TYR A 366 12.44 -15.96 12.52
C TYR A 366 13.90 -15.50 12.65
N HIS A 367 14.58 -16.02 13.67
CA HIS A 367 15.98 -15.70 13.90
C HIS A 367 16.90 -16.18 12.76
N GLU A 368 16.52 -17.30 12.13
CA GLU A 368 17.25 -17.94 11.04
C GLU A 368 16.94 -17.32 9.67
N GLY A 369 15.99 -16.40 9.57
CA GLY A 369 15.57 -15.76 8.33
C GLY A 369 14.08 -15.91 8.03
N TYR A 370 13.69 -15.63 6.77
CA TYR A 370 12.32 -15.72 6.32
C TYR A 370 11.82 -17.17 6.24
N SER A 371 10.57 -17.36 6.67
CA SER A 371 9.84 -18.62 6.53
C SER A 371 8.38 -18.37 6.17
N GLU A 372 7.89 -18.97 5.07
CA GLU A 372 6.46 -18.95 4.72
C GLU A 372 5.55 -19.59 5.79
N ARG A 373 6.15 -20.33 6.74
CA ARG A 373 5.46 -20.97 7.86
C ARG A 373 5.56 -20.17 9.15
N HIS A 374 6.02 -18.93 9.07
CA HIS A 374 6.07 -18.05 10.23
C HIS A 374 4.68 -17.91 10.85
N SER A 375 4.64 -17.82 12.19
CA SER A 375 3.40 -17.76 12.98
C SER A 375 2.43 -16.68 12.49
N PHE A 376 2.91 -15.51 12.09
CA PHE A 376 2.11 -14.44 11.54
C PHE A 376 1.43 -14.84 10.23
N LEU A 377 2.19 -15.40 9.27
CA LEU A 377 1.66 -15.80 7.96
C LEU A 377 0.64 -16.94 8.11
N VAL A 378 0.88 -17.86 9.05
CA VAL A 378 -0.07 -18.93 9.39
C VAL A 378 -1.31 -18.37 10.05
N ALA A 379 -1.18 -17.43 11.00
CA ALA A 379 -2.30 -16.77 11.67
C ALA A 379 -3.22 -16.06 10.66
N CYS A 380 -2.69 -15.28 9.74
CA CYS A 380 -3.48 -14.61 8.70
C CYS A 380 -4.26 -15.58 7.82
N ARG A 381 -3.68 -16.75 7.50
CA ARG A 381 -4.34 -17.74 6.63
C ARG A 381 -5.43 -18.53 7.31
N GLN A 382 -5.32 -18.82 8.60
CA GLN A 382 -6.26 -19.66 9.34
C GLN A 382 -7.35 -18.85 10.06
N ASP A 383 -7.12 -17.55 10.31
CA ASP A 383 -8.10 -16.70 10.98
C ASP A 383 -9.38 -16.59 10.16
N PRO A 384 -10.57 -16.85 10.74
CA PRO A 384 -11.84 -16.86 10.02
C PRO A 384 -12.21 -15.54 9.36
N LEU A 385 -11.73 -14.41 9.90
CA LEU A 385 -11.97 -13.08 9.36
C LEU A 385 -10.92 -12.72 8.30
N LEU A 386 -9.63 -12.84 8.66
CA LEU A 386 -8.52 -12.41 7.80
C LEU A 386 -8.40 -13.23 6.51
N ARG A 387 -8.78 -14.51 6.53
CA ARG A 387 -8.80 -15.33 5.30
C ARG A 387 -9.83 -14.89 4.25
N GLN A 388 -10.77 -14.00 4.62
CA GLN A 388 -11.83 -13.50 3.74
C GLN A 388 -11.47 -12.16 3.08
N VAL A 389 -10.42 -11.49 3.54
CA VAL A 389 -9.95 -10.21 3.01
C VAL A 389 -8.75 -10.41 2.10
N LYS A 390 -8.45 -9.42 1.27
CA LYS A 390 -7.29 -9.45 0.38
C LYS A 390 -6.00 -9.21 1.18
N LEU A 391 -5.00 -10.07 0.99
CA LEU A 391 -3.68 -9.95 1.60
C LEU A 391 -2.64 -9.78 0.49
N ILE A 392 -1.96 -8.64 0.49
CA ILE A 392 -0.96 -8.26 -0.49
C ILE A 392 0.36 -8.02 0.24
N ALA A 393 1.41 -8.68 -0.19
CA ALA A 393 2.74 -8.49 0.36
C ALA A 393 3.58 -7.56 -0.53
N GLU A 394 4.32 -6.66 0.09
CA GLU A 394 5.55 -6.16 -0.47
C GLU A 394 6.64 -7.19 -0.14
N PRO A 395 7.08 -8.02 -1.12
CA PRO A 395 7.78 -9.27 -0.82
C PRO A 395 9.30 -9.10 -0.72
N TRP A 396 9.76 -8.03 -0.07
CA TRP A 396 11.18 -7.76 0.21
C TRP A 396 11.39 -7.01 1.52
N ASP A 397 12.64 -6.92 1.94
CA ASP A 397 13.14 -6.05 3.00
C ASP A 397 14.63 -5.76 2.80
N CYS A 398 15.25 -4.98 3.70
CA CYS A 398 16.65 -4.58 3.62
C CYS A 398 17.62 -5.61 4.25
N GLY A 399 17.13 -6.65 4.90
CA GLY A 399 17.94 -7.65 5.59
C GLY A 399 18.49 -8.74 4.66
N PRO A 400 19.42 -9.56 5.14
CA PRO A 400 19.96 -10.67 4.38
C PRO A 400 18.87 -11.66 3.94
N GLY A 401 18.85 -12.04 2.64
CA GLY A 401 17.81 -12.92 2.10
C GLY A 401 16.42 -12.28 2.08
N GLY A 402 16.34 -10.95 2.08
CA GLY A 402 15.08 -10.20 2.15
C GLY A 402 14.18 -10.29 0.94
N TYR A 403 14.72 -10.56 -0.24
CA TYR A 403 13.97 -10.66 -1.48
C TYR A 403 13.22 -12.00 -1.58
N GLN A 404 11.89 -11.97 -1.49
CA GLN A 404 11.04 -13.15 -1.38
C GLN A 404 9.90 -13.19 -2.42
N VAL A 405 10.05 -12.53 -3.55
CA VAL A 405 9.06 -12.56 -4.65
C VAL A 405 8.83 -14.00 -5.11
N GLY A 406 7.56 -14.44 -5.12
CA GLY A 406 7.16 -15.80 -5.45
C GLY A 406 7.18 -16.78 -4.26
N ASN A 407 7.62 -16.36 -3.07
CA ASN A 407 7.80 -17.24 -1.92
C ASN A 407 6.73 -17.11 -0.84
N PHE A 408 5.77 -16.21 -0.96
CA PHE A 408 4.65 -16.16 -0.03
C PHE A 408 3.68 -17.32 -0.24
N ALA A 409 2.95 -17.65 0.82
CA ALA A 409 2.04 -18.79 0.83
C ALA A 409 0.81 -18.58 -0.06
N PRO A 410 0.12 -19.66 -0.51
CA PRO A 410 -1.15 -19.53 -1.20
C PRO A 410 -2.17 -18.69 -0.41
N GLY A 411 -2.91 -17.83 -1.10
CA GLY A 411 -3.84 -16.86 -0.51
C GLY A 411 -3.27 -15.44 -0.39
N TRP A 412 -1.96 -15.27 -0.54
CA TRP A 412 -1.30 -13.99 -0.63
C TRP A 412 -1.09 -13.58 -2.09
N ALA A 413 -1.31 -12.31 -2.39
CA ALA A 413 -0.81 -11.65 -3.58
C ALA A 413 0.48 -10.91 -3.23
N GLU A 414 1.31 -10.62 -4.23
CA GLU A 414 2.61 -9.99 -4.04
C GLU A 414 2.81 -8.89 -5.07
N TRP A 415 3.31 -7.74 -4.66
CA TRP A 415 3.83 -6.75 -5.58
C TRP A 415 4.95 -7.37 -6.41
N ASN A 416 4.83 -7.29 -7.73
CA ASN A 416 5.77 -7.90 -8.66
C ASN A 416 6.70 -6.86 -9.28
N ASP A 417 7.85 -6.63 -8.65
CA ASP A 417 8.89 -5.73 -9.14
C ASP A 417 9.52 -6.23 -10.46
N ARG A 418 9.53 -7.58 -10.68
CA ARG A 418 9.98 -8.14 -11.95
C ARG A 418 9.10 -7.72 -13.11
N PHE A 419 7.78 -7.60 -12.90
CA PHE A 419 6.90 -7.04 -13.91
C PHE A 419 7.26 -5.60 -14.21
N ARG A 420 7.37 -4.76 -13.18
CA ARG A 420 7.75 -3.34 -13.29
C ARG A 420 9.03 -3.17 -14.08
N ASP A 421 10.09 -3.82 -13.66
CA ASP A 421 11.43 -3.61 -14.20
C ASP A 421 11.56 -4.15 -15.63
N THR A 422 11.04 -5.34 -15.90
CA THR A 422 11.02 -5.91 -17.25
C THR A 422 10.23 -5.05 -18.23
N VAL A 423 9.04 -4.60 -17.84
CA VAL A 423 8.16 -3.80 -18.70
C VAL A 423 8.78 -2.42 -18.98
N ARG A 424 9.41 -1.80 -17.98
CA ARG A 424 10.15 -0.54 -18.16
C ARG A 424 11.33 -0.72 -19.11
N ALA A 425 12.17 -1.72 -18.90
CA ALA A 425 13.32 -2.02 -19.74
C ALA A 425 12.92 -2.34 -21.20
N PHE A 426 11.86 -3.12 -21.39
CA PHE A 426 11.33 -3.46 -22.70
C PHE A 426 10.87 -2.23 -23.49
N TRP A 427 10.06 -1.35 -22.88
CA TRP A 427 9.57 -0.13 -23.56
C TRP A 427 10.64 0.94 -23.72
N LYS A 428 11.64 0.96 -22.89
CA LYS A 428 12.86 1.76 -23.07
C LYS A 428 13.64 1.31 -24.31
N GLY A 429 13.58 0.00 -24.64
CA GLY A 429 14.24 -0.61 -25.79
C GLY A 429 15.54 -1.32 -25.44
N ASP A 430 15.73 -1.71 -24.18
CA ASP A 430 16.90 -2.49 -23.73
C ASP A 430 16.95 -3.85 -24.45
N GLU A 431 18.14 -4.41 -24.59
CA GLU A 431 18.37 -5.68 -25.27
C GLU A 431 18.00 -6.88 -24.39
N GLY A 432 17.64 -8.02 -25.00
CA GLY A 432 17.41 -9.27 -24.33
C GLY A 432 16.14 -9.34 -23.46
N GLN A 433 15.17 -8.41 -23.63
CA GLN A 433 13.99 -8.33 -22.78
C GLN A 433 12.79 -9.17 -23.26
N LEU A 434 12.84 -9.74 -24.49
CA LEU A 434 11.67 -10.30 -25.16
C LEU A 434 11.05 -11.50 -24.39
N ALA A 435 11.89 -12.45 -23.99
CA ALA A 435 11.44 -13.65 -23.27
C ALA A 435 10.91 -13.33 -21.87
N ASP A 436 11.61 -12.45 -21.15
CA ASP A 436 11.16 -11.98 -19.83
C ASP A 436 9.83 -11.22 -19.93
N PHE A 437 9.70 -10.35 -20.94
CA PHE A 437 8.45 -9.64 -21.18
C PHE A 437 7.28 -10.61 -21.43
N ALA A 438 7.48 -11.65 -22.25
CA ALA A 438 6.46 -12.67 -22.48
C ALA A 438 6.06 -13.39 -21.18
N ALA A 439 7.02 -13.75 -20.32
CA ALA A 439 6.74 -14.33 -19.01
C ALA A 439 5.93 -13.39 -18.11
N ARG A 440 6.23 -12.09 -18.13
CA ARG A 440 5.46 -11.08 -17.36
C ARG A 440 4.02 -10.97 -17.87
N MET A 441 3.80 -11.02 -19.19
CA MET A 441 2.47 -10.96 -19.78
C MET A 441 1.56 -12.13 -19.36
N THR A 442 2.12 -13.27 -18.98
CA THR A 442 1.41 -14.46 -18.48
C THR A 442 1.37 -14.57 -16.96
N ALA A 443 1.37 -13.43 -16.24
CA ALA A 443 1.37 -13.32 -14.79
C ALA A 443 2.59 -13.92 -14.11
N SER A 444 3.76 -13.85 -14.74
CA SER A 444 5.01 -14.36 -14.17
C SER A 444 4.88 -15.79 -13.65
N GLY A 445 4.38 -16.69 -14.50
CA GLY A 445 4.18 -18.10 -14.13
C GLY A 445 5.45 -18.80 -13.64
N ASP A 446 6.62 -18.34 -14.10
CA ASP A 446 7.94 -18.74 -13.61
C ASP A 446 8.14 -18.49 -12.10
N LEU A 447 7.51 -17.46 -11.56
CA LEU A 447 7.57 -17.07 -10.14
C LEU A 447 6.37 -17.59 -9.34
N PHE A 448 5.16 -17.51 -9.90
CA PHE A 448 3.91 -17.70 -9.15
C PHE A 448 3.16 -19.00 -9.44
N ASN A 449 3.46 -19.72 -10.55
CA ASN A 449 2.77 -20.99 -10.86
C ASN A 449 3.36 -22.14 -10.03
N ASN A 450 3.26 -22.02 -8.72
CA ASN A 450 3.72 -23.02 -7.77
C ASN A 450 2.70 -23.21 -6.64
N ARG A 451 2.76 -24.33 -5.93
CA ARG A 451 1.96 -24.62 -4.73
C ARG A 451 0.46 -24.34 -4.85
N GLY A 452 -0.10 -24.39 -6.08
CA GLY A 452 -1.52 -24.12 -6.33
C GLY A 452 -1.92 -22.64 -6.30
N ARG A 453 -0.96 -21.73 -6.36
CA ARG A 453 -1.21 -20.29 -6.53
C ARG A 453 -1.85 -20.01 -7.89
N ARG A 454 -2.38 -18.83 -8.05
CA ARG A 454 -3.14 -18.41 -9.24
C ARG A 454 -2.53 -17.14 -9.84
N PRO A 455 -2.85 -16.77 -11.09
CA PRO A 455 -2.33 -15.55 -11.72
C PRO A 455 -2.51 -14.28 -10.91
N TYR A 456 -3.58 -14.17 -10.12
CA TYR A 456 -3.82 -13.01 -9.27
C TYR A 456 -2.72 -12.76 -8.23
N ALA A 457 -1.92 -13.76 -7.91
CA ALA A 457 -0.82 -13.61 -6.96
C ALA A 457 0.21 -12.58 -7.43
N SER A 458 0.32 -12.38 -8.75
CA SER A 458 1.12 -11.30 -9.33
C SER A 458 0.32 -10.00 -9.33
N VAL A 459 0.62 -9.08 -8.41
CA VAL A 459 0.17 -7.69 -8.52
C VAL A 459 1.12 -6.98 -9.46
N ASN A 460 0.65 -6.72 -10.67
CA ASN A 460 1.41 -6.07 -11.72
C ASN A 460 1.31 -4.54 -11.57
N PHE A 461 2.43 -3.86 -11.63
CA PHE A 461 2.47 -2.40 -11.63
C PHE A 461 3.62 -1.89 -12.51
N VAL A 462 3.48 -0.69 -13.03
CA VAL A 462 4.52 0.03 -13.76
C VAL A 462 5.13 1.09 -12.85
N THR A 463 4.29 1.72 -12.05
CA THR A 463 4.60 2.78 -11.08
C THR A 463 3.96 2.46 -9.74
N ALA A 464 4.51 3.01 -8.66
CA ALA A 464 3.97 2.98 -7.31
C ALA A 464 4.15 4.36 -6.66
N HIS A 465 3.76 4.53 -5.39
CA HIS A 465 3.96 5.78 -4.65
C HIS A 465 5.43 6.18 -4.59
N ASP A 466 6.33 5.21 -4.51
CA ASP A 466 7.78 5.37 -4.60
C ASP A 466 8.26 5.23 -6.05
N GLY A 467 9.14 6.10 -6.47
CA GLY A 467 9.61 6.18 -7.85
C GLY A 467 8.90 7.27 -8.67
N PHE A 468 9.18 7.28 -9.96
CA PHE A 468 8.55 8.21 -10.89
C PHE A 468 7.07 7.93 -11.11
N THR A 469 6.26 8.98 -11.30
CA THR A 469 4.95 8.86 -11.93
C THR A 469 5.10 8.35 -13.37
N LEU A 470 4.01 7.89 -13.98
CA LEU A 470 4.07 7.41 -15.37
C LEU A 470 4.48 8.51 -16.36
N ARG A 471 4.09 9.76 -16.13
CA ARG A 471 4.54 10.91 -16.91
C ARG A 471 6.02 11.16 -16.75
N ASP A 472 6.52 11.09 -15.52
CA ASP A 472 7.93 11.34 -15.24
C ASP A 472 8.81 10.21 -15.76
N LEU A 473 8.33 8.96 -15.73
CA LEU A 473 9.01 7.79 -16.28
C LEU A 473 9.35 7.92 -17.79
N VAL A 474 8.54 8.67 -18.52
CA VAL A 474 8.77 8.93 -19.97
C VAL A 474 9.31 10.34 -20.25
N SER A 475 9.64 11.10 -19.20
CA SER A 475 10.08 12.50 -19.33
C SER A 475 11.43 12.79 -18.68
N TYR A 476 11.91 11.91 -17.79
CA TYR A 476 13.14 12.11 -17.03
C TYR A 476 14.01 10.85 -17.06
N ASN A 477 15.29 11.02 -17.28
CA ASN A 477 16.30 9.97 -17.06
C ASN A 477 16.84 10.02 -15.64
N ASP A 478 17.06 11.25 -15.13
CA ASP A 478 17.63 11.49 -13.82
C ASP A 478 16.54 11.91 -12.82
N LYS A 479 16.73 11.62 -11.53
CA LYS A 479 15.85 12.09 -10.47
C LYS A 479 16.09 13.56 -10.15
N HIS A 480 15.02 14.25 -9.77
CA HIS A 480 15.02 15.66 -9.37
C HIS A 480 14.31 15.81 -8.01
N ASN A 481 15.02 15.41 -6.93
CA ASN A 481 14.52 15.42 -5.56
C ASN A 481 15.02 16.63 -4.75
N GLU A 482 15.44 17.70 -5.41
CA GLU A 482 15.99 18.89 -4.75
C GLU A 482 15.03 19.50 -3.73
N ASP A 483 13.71 19.44 -3.99
CA ASP A 483 12.66 19.94 -3.10
C ASP A 483 12.54 19.14 -1.78
N ASN A 484 13.17 17.96 -1.67
CA ASN A 484 13.25 17.18 -0.44
C ASN A 484 14.36 17.69 0.52
N ASP A 485 15.18 18.63 0.06
CA ASP A 485 16.30 19.21 0.82
C ASP A 485 17.27 18.14 1.37
N GLU A 486 17.57 17.13 0.53
CA GLU A 486 18.51 16.03 0.81
C GLU A 486 19.65 15.98 -0.22
N ASN A 487 19.93 17.10 -0.87
CA ASN A 487 20.97 17.25 -1.92
C ASN A 487 20.80 16.23 -3.06
N ASN A 488 19.54 15.85 -3.38
CA ASN A 488 19.20 14.85 -4.40
C ASN A 488 19.88 13.48 -4.17
N GLN A 489 20.16 13.12 -2.90
CA GLN A 489 20.78 11.84 -2.54
C GLN A 489 19.74 10.74 -2.23
N ASP A 490 18.52 11.13 -1.91
CA ASP A 490 17.38 10.26 -1.62
C ASP A 490 16.75 9.68 -2.89
N GLY A 491 15.94 8.64 -2.73
CA GLY A 491 15.33 7.92 -3.86
C GLY A 491 16.33 7.08 -4.68
N THR A 492 15.81 6.39 -5.68
CA THR A 492 16.63 5.50 -6.54
C THR A 492 17.26 6.26 -7.70
N ASP A 493 18.50 5.89 -8.06
CA ASP A 493 19.16 6.34 -9.29
C ASP A 493 18.78 5.45 -10.50
N ASN A 494 18.30 4.23 -10.27
CA ASN A 494 17.93 3.29 -11.32
C ASN A 494 16.43 3.26 -11.54
N ASN A 495 15.91 4.18 -12.33
CA ASN A 495 14.49 4.29 -12.63
C ASN A 495 14.02 3.44 -13.81
N LEU A 496 14.94 2.92 -14.63
CA LEU A 496 14.63 2.29 -15.91
C LEU A 496 13.71 3.18 -16.79
N SER A 497 13.90 4.49 -16.67
CA SER A 497 13.13 5.52 -17.37
C SER A 497 13.78 5.91 -18.69
N TRP A 498 13.02 6.62 -19.51
CA TRP A 498 13.52 7.19 -20.76
C TRP A 498 12.82 8.52 -21.04
N ASN A 499 13.58 9.60 -21.11
CA ASN A 499 13.07 10.96 -21.33
C ASN A 499 12.52 11.22 -22.75
N CYS A 500 12.57 10.23 -23.64
CA CYS A 500 12.16 10.32 -25.05
C CYS A 500 12.93 11.36 -25.88
N GLY A 501 14.13 11.76 -25.43
CA GLY A 501 15.04 12.62 -26.16
C GLY A 501 15.34 13.98 -25.51
N VAL A 502 14.53 14.43 -24.53
CA VAL A 502 14.75 15.68 -23.79
C VAL A 502 14.42 15.47 -22.32
N GLU A 503 15.31 15.91 -21.43
CA GLU A 503 15.07 15.85 -19.99
C GLU A 503 14.01 16.88 -19.55
N GLY A 504 12.97 16.42 -18.89
CA GLY A 504 11.89 17.27 -18.37
C GLY A 504 10.91 17.80 -19.44
N PRO A 505 10.21 18.90 -19.14
CA PRO A 505 9.21 19.49 -20.04
C PRO A 505 9.82 19.97 -21.39
N THR A 506 9.05 19.84 -22.46
CA THR A 506 9.46 20.30 -23.80
C THR A 506 8.24 20.75 -24.60
N ASP A 507 8.44 21.70 -25.51
CA ASP A 507 7.43 22.14 -26.49
C ASP A 507 7.51 21.36 -27.81
N ASP A 508 8.46 20.41 -27.95
CA ASP A 508 8.58 19.58 -29.15
C ASP A 508 7.38 18.63 -29.29
N PRO A 509 6.53 18.83 -30.34
CA PRO A 509 5.33 18.04 -30.51
C PRO A 509 5.61 16.55 -30.81
N GLY A 510 6.76 16.25 -31.43
CA GLY A 510 7.15 14.87 -31.76
C GLY A 510 7.53 14.09 -30.49
N ILE A 511 8.28 14.74 -29.59
CA ILE A 511 8.66 14.16 -28.31
C ILE A 511 7.42 13.97 -27.44
N ASN A 512 6.56 14.97 -27.34
CA ASN A 512 5.31 14.87 -26.56
C ASN A 512 4.39 13.78 -27.11
N ALA A 513 4.21 13.68 -28.42
CA ALA A 513 3.45 12.59 -29.04
C ALA A 513 4.03 11.20 -28.73
N LEU A 514 5.36 11.07 -28.70
CA LEU A 514 6.06 9.83 -28.32
C LEU A 514 5.84 9.50 -26.84
N ARG A 515 5.96 10.47 -25.94
CA ARG A 515 5.70 10.31 -24.50
C ARG A 515 4.27 9.83 -24.26
N MET A 516 3.28 10.47 -24.91
CA MET A 516 1.89 10.05 -24.81
C MET A 516 1.65 8.64 -25.35
N ARG A 517 2.30 8.24 -26.45
CA ARG A 517 2.24 6.88 -26.97
C ARG A 517 2.87 5.87 -26.01
N GLN A 518 4.01 6.20 -25.42
CA GLN A 518 4.66 5.33 -24.43
C GLN A 518 3.78 5.14 -23.18
N MET A 519 3.15 6.18 -22.65
CA MET A 519 2.20 6.04 -21.54
C MET A 519 1.04 5.10 -21.90
N ARG A 520 0.48 5.23 -23.14
CA ARG A 520 -0.54 4.29 -23.62
C ARG A 520 -0.01 2.86 -23.74
N ASN A 521 1.24 2.68 -24.16
CA ASN A 521 1.89 1.35 -24.24
C ASN A 521 2.01 0.72 -22.86
N PHE A 522 2.44 1.49 -21.85
CA PHE A 522 2.52 1.01 -20.47
C PHE A 522 1.15 0.61 -19.93
N PHE A 523 0.12 1.42 -20.12
CA PHE A 523 -1.25 1.07 -19.69
C PHE A 523 -1.81 -0.13 -20.45
N ALA A 524 -1.57 -0.23 -21.76
CA ALA A 524 -1.99 -1.38 -22.56
C ALA A 524 -1.29 -2.65 -22.05
N THR A 525 0.00 -2.60 -21.81
CA THR A 525 0.76 -3.74 -21.25
C THR A 525 0.21 -4.15 -19.89
N LEU A 526 0.04 -3.19 -18.97
CA LEU A 526 -0.46 -3.44 -17.60
C LEU A 526 -1.86 -4.05 -17.59
N LEU A 527 -2.78 -3.46 -18.35
CA LEU A 527 -4.19 -3.82 -18.29
C LEU A 527 -4.55 -5.03 -19.18
N LEU A 528 -3.73 -5.37 -20.16
CA LEU A 528 -3.93 -6.54 -21.03
C LEU A 528 -3.13 -7.77 -20.58
N ALA A 529 -2.17 -7.63 -19.66
CA ALA A 529 -1.46 -8.74 -19.05
C ALA A 529 -2.34 -9.55 -18.11
N GLN A 530 -2.03 -10.84 -17.94
CA GLN A 530 -2.59 -11.66 -16.87
C GLN A 530 -2.09 -11.19 -15.50
N GLY A 531 -2.81 -11.50 -14.43
CA GLY A 531 -2.49 -11.04 -13.06
C GLY A 531 -3.43 -9.93 -12.60
N THR A 532 -3.10 -9.30 -11.48
CA THR A 532 -3.87 -8.20 -10.86
C THR A 532 -3.19 -6.87 -11.16
N PRO A 533 -3.76 -6.00 -11.99
CA PRO A 533 -3.14 -4.71 -12.29
C PRO A 533 -3.36 -3.70 -11.16
N MET A 534 -2.33 -2.88 -10.89
CA MET A 534 -2.38 -1.74 -10.01
C MET A 534 -2.03 -0.46 -10.77
N ILE A 535 -2.86 0.56 -10.60
CA ILE A 535 -2.69 1.91 -11.17
C ILE A 535 -2.44 2.87 -10.01
N VAL A 536 -1.48 3.78 -10.17
CA VAL A 536 -1.27 4.88 -9.23
C VAL A 536 -2.23 6.03 -9.58
N ALA A 537 -2.89 6.57 -8.57
CA ALA A 537 -3.84 7.67 -8.73
C ALA A 537 -3.22 8.87 -9.44
N GLY A 538 -3.85 9.30 -10.54
CA GLY A 538 -3.42 10.41 -11.37
C GLY A 538 -2.58 10.01 -12.59
N ASP A 539 -1.99 8.83 -12.63
CA ASP A 539 -1.25 8.36 -13.81
C ASP A 539 -2.16 8.23 -15.04
N GLU A 540 -3.42 7.87 -14.84
CA GLU A 540 -4.44 7.72 -15.88
C GLU A 540 -4.76 9.03 -16.63
N PHE A 541 -4.34 10.17 -16.11
CA PHE A 541 -4.42 11.46 -16.77
C PHE A 541 -3.12 12.27 -16.72
N SER A 542 -1.99 11.53 -16.71
CA SER A 542 -0.65 12.11 -16.92
C SER A 542 -0.16 13.03 -15.78
N ARG A 543 -0.40 12.67 -14.50
CA ARG A 543 0.14 13.37 -13.33
C ARG A 543 1.67 13.40 -13.38
N THR A 544 2.27 14.51 -12.96
CA THR A 544 3.72 14.66 -12.80
C THR A 544 4.08 15.06 -11.37
N GLN A 545 5.23 14.60 -10.90
CA GLN A 545 5.94 15.06 -9.70
C GLN A 545 7.19 15.86 -10.07
N HIS A 546 7.27 16.33 -11.35
CA HIS A 546 8.37 17.14 -11.87
C HIS A 546 9.74 16.45 -11.77
N GLY A 547 9.75 15.12 -11.89
CA GLY A 547 10.98 14.31 -11.78
C GLY A 547 11.39 13.97 -10.34
N ASN A 548 10.59 14.36 -9.34
CA ASN A 548 10.78 13.86 -7.98
C ASN A 548 10.30 12.40 -7.89
N ASN A 549 11.23 11.48 -7.60
CA ASN A 549 10.93 10.05 -7.50
C ASN A 549 10.86 9.55 -6.05
N ASN A 550 10.82 10.45 -5.06
CA ASN A 550 10.76 10.14 -3.65
C ASN A 550 9.97 11.19 -2.87
N ALA A 551 8.71 11.38 -3.24
CA ALA A 551 7.85 12.44 -2.71
C ALA A 551 7.36 12.20 -1.26
N TYR A 552 8.09 11.41 -0.44
CA TYR A 552 7.68 10.98 0.90
C TYR A 552 7.43 12.14 1.88
N CYS A 553 8.08 13.27 1.64
CA CYS A 553 7.99 14.48 2.48
C CYS A 553 7.26 15.64 1.78
N GLN A 554 6.62 15.41 0.61
CA GLN A 554 6.00 16.43 -0.23
C GLN A 554 4.49 16.56 0.04
N ASP A 555 4.09 17.09 1.20
CA ASP A 555 2.70 17.53 1.46
C ASP A 555 2.44 18.87 0.75
N SER A 556 2.57 18.87 -0.57
CA SER A 556 2.57 20.03 -1.46
C SER A 556 1.96 19.68 -2.82
N GLU A 557 1.94 20.62 -3.75
CA GLU A 557 1.48 20.39 -5.13
C GLU A 557 2.27 19.31 -5.87
N ILE A 558 3.48 18.97 -5.43
CA ILE A 558 4.27 17.86 -5.97
C ILE A 558 3.59 16.52 -5.63
N GLY A 559 3.16 16.34 -4.39
CA GLY A 559 2.49 15.11 -3.93
C GLY A 559 0.99 15.07 -4.24
N TRP A 560 0.33 16.23 -4.36
CA TRP A 560 -1.12 16.29 -4.56
C TRP A 560 -1.51 16.11 -6.02
N ILE A 561 -2.64 15.46 -6.26
CA ILE A 561 -3.17 15.26 -7.59
C ILE A 561 -3.75 16.57 -8.14
N ASN A 562 -3.31 16.96 -9.33
CA ASN A 562 -3.90 18.06 -10.08
C ASN A 562 -5.07 17.56 -10.94
N TRP A 563 -6.27 17.99 -10.62
CA TRP A 563 -7.50 17.61 -11.32
C TRP A 563 -7.87 18.55 -12.49
N ASP A 564 -7.03 19.53 -12.80
CA ASP A 564 -7.18 20.39 -13.97
C ASP A 564 -6.53 19.69 -15.20
N LEU A 565 -7.33 18.88 -15.89
CA LEU A 565 -6.86 18.05 -16.98
C LEU A 565 -6.72 18.88 -18.26
N ASP A 566 -5.54 18.81 -18.86
CA ASP A 566 -5.33 19.26 -20.23
C ASP A 566 -5.93 18.26 -21.25
N GLN A 567 -5.80 18.59 -22.55
CA GLN A 567 -6.33 17.73 -23.61
C GLN A 567 -5.66 16.35 -23.62
N ASP A 568 -4.36 16.29 -23.45
CA ASP A 568 -3.57 15.05 -23.46
C ASP A 568 -3.97 14.15 -22.29
N GLY A 569 -4.13 14.72 -21.09
CA GLY A 569 -4.61 14.00 -19.89
C GLY A 569 -6.02 13.46 -20.09
N ALA A 570 -6.92 14.25 -20.66
CA ALA A 570 -8.30 13.80 -20.96
C ALA A 570 -8.33 12.66 -22.00
N GLU A 571 -7.49 12.72 -23.03
CA GLU A 571 -7.37 11.66 -24.03
C GLU A 571 -6.78 10.37 -23.43
N LEU A 572 -5.77 10.49 -22.59
CA LEU A 572 -5.19 9.33 -21.88
C LEU A 572 -6.23 8.68 -20.96
N LEU A 573 -6.96 9.48 -20.19
CA LEU A 573 -8.03 8.97 -19.31
C LEU A 573 -9.09 8.20 -20.09
N ALA A 574 -9.52 8.74 -21.24
CA ALA A 574 -10.49 8.07 -22.10
C ALA A 574 -9.93 6.73 -22.65
N PHE A 575 -8.66 6.69 -22.97
CA PHE A 575 -7.96 5.49 -23.43
C PHE A 575 -7.87 4.43 -22.32
N VAL A 576 -7.48 4.81 -21.10
CA VAL A 576 -7.39 3.90 -19.94
C VAL A 576 -8.78 3.33 -19.60
N LYS A 577 -9.82 4.16 -19.56
CA LYS A 577 -11.23 3.71 -19.40
C LYS A 577 -11.65 2.68 -20.44
N ARG A 578 -11.17 2.81 -21.66
CA ARG A 578 -11.42 1.82 -22.72
C ARG A 578 -10.72 0.50 -22.43
N LEU A 579 -9.46 0.53 -22.02
CA LEU A 579 -8.68 -0.66 -21.70
C LEU A 579 -9.31 -1.44 -20.52
N THR A 580 -9.72 -0.77 -19.46
CA THR A 580 -10.36 -1.41 -18.31
C THR A 580 -11.68 -2.07 -18.70
N ARG A 581 -12.49 -1.44 -19.56
CA ARG A 581 -13.72 -2.02 -20.10
C ARG A 581 -13.43 -3.28 -20.92
N LEU A 582 -12.41 -3.24 -21.78
CA LEU A 582 -12.00 -4.40 -22.59
C LEU A 582 -11.53 -5.56 -21.67
N ARG A 583 -10.70 -5.27 -20.67
CA ARG A 583 -10.27 -6.28 -19.68
C ARG A 583 -11.47 -6.94 -19.00
N LEU A 584 -12.47 -6.17 -18.61
CA LEU A 584 -13.68 -6.70 -17.98
C LEU A 584 -14.58 -7.46 -18.95
N ALA A 585 -14.67 -7.02 -20.22
CA ALA A 585 -15.47 -7.67 -21.25
C ALA A 585 -14.90 -8.99 -21.73
N TYR A 586 -13.57 -9.15 -21.73
CA TYR A 586 -12.89 -10.35 -22.23
C TYR A 586 -12.23 -11.13 -21.06
N PRO A 587 -12.91 -12.16 -20.52
CA PRO A 587 -12.36 -13.00 -19.45
C PRO A 587 -11.02 -13.66 -19.77
N VAL A 588 -10.69 -13.87 -21.05
CA VAL A 588 -9.40 -14.41 -21.49
C VAL A 588 -8.22 -13.53 -21.08
N LEU A 589 -8.43 -12.21 -20.85
CA LEU A 589 -7.42 -11.28 -20.35
C LEU A 589 -7.21 -11.32 -18.82
N ARG A 590 -8.08 -12.03 -18.10
CA ARG A 590 -8.07 -12.08 -16.62
C ARG A 590 -8.44 -13.46 -16.12
N ARG A 591 -7.62 -14.42 -16.52
CA ARG A 591 -7.89 -15.84 -16.22
C ARG A 591 -7.58 -16.19 -14.77
N SER A 592 -8.34 -17.14 -14.22
CA SER A 592 -8.07 -17.74 -12.92
C SER A 592 -7.02 -18.87 -12.96
N ARG A 593 -6.49 -19.20 -14.15
CA ARG A 593 -5.44 -20.20 -14.37
C ARG A 593 -4.36 -19.61 -15.25
N PHE A 594 -3.11 -20.03 -15.02
CA PHE A 594 -2.00 -19.60 -15.85
C PHE A 594 -2.17 -20.08 -17.30
N LEU A 595 -1.71 -19.26 -18.23
CA LEU A 595 -1.52 -19.63 -19.63
C LEU A 595 -0.17 -20.37 -19.73
N VAL A 596 -0.18 -21.60 -20.20
CA VAL A 596 1.01 -22.47 -20.21
C VAL A 596 1.28 -23.15 -21.56
N GLY A 597 0.50 -22.81 -22.59
CA GLY A 597 0.59 -23.41 -23.91
C GLY A 597 -0.14 -24.77 -24.01
N ASP A 598 -1.11 -25.01 -23.10
CA ASP A 598 -1.96 -26.23 -23.14
C ASP A 598 -2.69 -26.33 -24.47
N TYR A 599 -2.52 -27.47 -25.14
CA TYR A 599 -3.09 -27.73 -26.46
C TYR A 599 -4.39 -28.54 -26.37
N ASN A 600 -5.44 -28.03 -27.01
CA ASN A 600 -6.71 -28.69 -27.17
C ASN A 600 -6.77 -29.40 -28.55
N GLU A 601 -6.55 -30.70 -28.57
CA GLU A 601 -6.52 -31.51 -29.80
C GLU A 601 -7.85 -31.47 -30.57
N ALA A 602 -8.99 -31.31 -29.88
CA ALA A 602 -10.31 -31.36 -30.51
C ALA A 602 -10.58 -30.20 -31.46
N ILE A 603 -9.98 -29.03 -31.17
CA ILE A 603 -10.16 -27.80 -31.95
C ILE A 603 -8.84 -27.23 -32.51
N GLY A 604 -7.72 -27.91 -32.25
CA GLY A 604 -6.42 -27.56 -32.82
C GLY A 604 -5.82 -26.22 -32.33
N VAL A 605 -6.09 -25.78 -31.08
CA VAL A 605 -5.61 -24.51 -30.54
C VAL A 605 -4.91 -24.68 -29.22
N LYS A 606 -3.95 -23.76 -28.94
CA LYS A 606 -3.29 -23.60 -27.63
C LYS A 606 -3.97 -22.48 -26.83
N ASP A 607 -3.89 -22.54 -25.50
CA ASP A 607 -4.39 -21.45 -24.64
C ASP A 607 -3.58 -20.15 -24.82
N VAL A 608 -2.30 -20.26 -25.16
CA VAL A 608 -1.44 -19.20 -25.62
C VAL A 608 -0.45 -19.69 -26.68
N THR A 609 -0.27 -18.92 -27.74
CA THR A 609 0.76 -19.13 -28.77
C THR A 609 1.54 -17.82 -28.95
N TRP A 610 2.83 -17.93 -28.94
CA TRP A 610 3.71 -16.78 -29.19
C TRP A 610 4.14 -16.77 -30.66
N LEU A 611 3.91 -15.64 -31.32
CA LEU A 611 4.13 -15.48 -32.76
C LEU A 611 5.26 -14.51 -33.03
N ALA A 612 6.09 -14.87 -33.99
CA ALA A 612 7.07 -13.98 -34.58
C ALA A 612 6.41 -13.07 -35.63
N PRO A 613 7.08 -11.99 -36.08
CA PRO A 613 6.54 -11.10 -37.11
C PRO A 613 6.16 -11.78 -38.44
N ASP A 614 6.72 -12.92 -38.76
CA ASP A 614 6.39 -13.72 -39.93
C ASP A 614 5.07 -14.53 -39.78
N GLY A 615 4.38 -14.38 -38.64
CA GLY A 615 3.11 -15.05 -38.34
C GLY A 615 3.26 -16.49 -37.83
N ASN A 616 4.46 -17.03 -37.75
CA ASN A 616 4.74 -18.36 -37.24
C ASN A 616 4.97 -18.35 -35.73
N GLU A 617 4.85 -19.54 -35.11
CA GLU A 617 5.22 -19.69 -33.70
C GLU A 617 6.72 -19.44 -33.53
N MET A 618 7.06 -18.69 -32.46
CA MET A 618 8.44 -18.29 -32.19
C MET A 618 9.38 -19.47 -32.03
N SER A 619 10.50 -19.47 -32.74
CA SER A 619 11.58 -20.46 -32.60
C SER A 619 12.49 -20.16 -31.40
N VAL A 620 13.32 -21.13 -31.02
CA VAL A 620 14.32 -20.95 -29.95
C VAL A 620 15.28 -19.81 -30.27
N GLU A 621 15.74 -19.73 -31.53
CA GLU A 621 16.66 -18.69 -31.98
C GLU A 621 16.05 -17.28 -31.89
N GLN A 622 14.74 -17.17 -32.16
CA GLN A 622 14.02 -15.89 -32.03
C GLN A 622 13.82 -15.47 -30.57
N TRP A 623 13.63 -16.45 -29.66
CA TRP A 623 13.59 -16.17 -28.22
C TRP A 623 14.94 -15.74 -27.65
N GLU A 624 16.04 -16.25 -28.21
CA GLU A 624 17.41 -15.94 -27.78
C GLU A 624 17.99 -14.71 -28.49
N ASP A 625 17.29 -14.13 -29.48
CA ASP A 625 17.74 -12.92 -30.17
C ASP A 625 17.71 -11.70 -29.23
N PRO A 626 18.90 -11.15 -28.85
CA PRO A 626 18.95 -9.98 -27.96
C PRO A 626 18.35 -8.71 -28.59
N HIS A 627 18.20 -8.68 -29.90
CA HIS A 627 17.62 -7.57 -30.64
C HIS A 627 16.13 -7.71 -30.90
N GLY A 628 15.52 -8.85 -30.55
CA GLY A 628 14.09 -9.10 -30.66
C GLY A 628 13.29 -8.10 -29.82
N ARG A 629 12.34 -7.37 -30.44
CA ARG A 629 11.51 -6.34 -29.79
C ARG A 629 10.06 -6.33 -30.30
N CYS A 630 9.68 -7.29 -31.13
CA CYS A 630 8.33 -7.41 -31.67
C CYS A 630 7.86 -8.86 -31.56
N LEU A 631 6.66 -9.04 -30.99
CA LEU A 631 6.04 -10.36 -30.84
C LEU A 631 4.52 -10.25 -30.86
N GLY A 632 3.86 -11.37 -31.18
CA GLY A 632 2.43 -11.56 -31.04
C GLY A 632 2.11 -12.56 -29.93
N MET A 633 1.12 -12.25 -29.10
CA MET A 633 0.53 -13.16 -28.11
C MET A 633 -0.88 -13.52 -28.54
N LEU A 634 -1.05 -14.72 -29.05
CA LEU A 634 -2.36 -15.25 -29.43
C LEU A 634 -2.95 -16.01 -28.25
N MET A 635 -4.00 -15.50 -27.67
CA MET A 635 -4.73 -16.10 -26.54
C MET A 635 -6.04 -16.70 -27.04
N ASP A 636 -6.28 -17.98 -26.77
CA ASP A 636 -7.52 -18.65 -27.16
C ASP A 636 -8.29 -19.18 -25.95
N GLY A 637 -9.42 -18.56 -25.66
CA GLY A 637 -10.27 -18.93 -24.54
C GLY A 637 -10.92 -20.30 -24.68
N ARG A 638 -11.01 -20.86 -25.90
CA ARG A 638 -11.59 -22.17 -26.20
C ARG A 638 -10.67 -23.33 -25.80
N ALA A 639 -9.37 -23.11 -25.69
CA ALA A 639 -8.39 -24.17 -25.39
C ALA A 639 -8.57 -24.78 -23.99
N GLN A 640 -9.03 -24.01 -23.04
CA GLN A 640 -9.31 -24.50 -21.68
C GLN A 640 -10.80 -24.37 -21.37
N VAL A 641 -11.51 -25.48 -21.41
CA VAL A 641 -12.91 -25.54 -21.01
C VAL A 641 -13.01 -25.37 -19.48
N SER A 642 -13.35 -24.17 -19.02
CA SER A 642 -13.88 -24.02 -17.66
C SER A 642 -15.35 -24.47 -17.73
N GLY A 643 -15.80 -25.41 -16.92
CA GLY A 643 -17.22 -25.86 -16.92
C GLY A 643 -18.24 -24.78 -16.58
N ILE A 644 -17.84 -23.48 -16.58
CA ILE A 644 -18.66 -22.30 -16.32
C ILE A 644 -18.63 -21.46 -17.58
N ALA A 645 -19.73 -21.43 -18.31
CA ALA A 645 -19.92 -20.53 -19.45
C ALA A 645 -20.02 -19.08 -18.96
N ARG A 646 -19.10 -18.23 -19.42
CA ARG A 646 -19.12 -16.76 -19.19
C ARG A 646 -19.09 -16.06 -20.56
N PRO A 647 -19.89 -15.02 -20.81
CA PRO A 647 -19.77 -14.25 -22.04
C PRO A 647 -18.33 -13.79 -22.28
N GLY A 648 -17.83 -13.99 -23.51
CA GLY A 648 -16.46 -13.61 -23.90
C GLY A 648 -15.34 -14.52 -23.37
N ALA A 649 -15.65 -15.59 -22.62
CA ALA A 649 -14.62 -16.55 -22.14
C ALA A 649 -13.99 -17.35 -23.28
N GLU A 650 -14.73 -17.56 -24.38
CA GLU A 650 -14.31 -18.30 -25.57
C GLU A 650 -13.66 -17.40 -26.64
N ALA A 651 -13.45 -16.12 -26.32
CA ALA A 651 -12.86 -15.19 -27.27
C ALA A 651 -11.40 -15.56 -27.59
N THR A 652 -11.04 -15.38 -28.85
CA THR A 652 -9.65 -15.46 -29.32
C THR A 652 -9.14 -14.03 -29.56
N LEU A 653 -8.05 -13.69 -28.89
CA LEU A 653 -7.42 -12.37 -28.95
C LEU A 653 -5.98 -12.49 -29.42
N LEU A 654 -5.57 -11.54 -30.26
CA LEU A 654 -4.18 -11.37 -30.69
C LEU A 654 -3.67 -10.02 -30.17
N LEU A 655 -2.70 -10.07 -29.28
CA LEU A 655 -1.97 -8.90 -28.81
C LEU A 655 -0.63 -8.84 -29.55
N ILE A 656 -0.37 -7.77 -30.28
CA ILE A 656 0.91 -7.52 -30.96
C ILE A 656 1.59 -6.36 -30.26
N VAL A 657 2.85 -6.55 -29.92
CA VAL A 657 3.69 -5.57 -29.25
C VAL A 657 4.94 -5.31 -30.10
N ASN A 658 5.19 -4.05 -30.40
CA ASN A 658 6.40 -3.63 -31.09
C ASN A 658 7.12 -2.54 -30.28
N ALA A 659 8.16 -2.90 -29.52
CA ALA A 659 9.02 -1.95 -28.80
C ALA A 659 10.19 -1.45 -29.65
N TYR A 660 10.34 -1.91 -30.89
CA TYR A 660 11.34 -1.39 -31.81
C TYR A 660 10.98 0.06 -32.23
N HIS A 661 11.97 0.84 -32.61
CA HIS A 661 11.76 2.25 -32.94
C HIS A 661 11.11 2.44 -34.34
N ASP A 662 11.27 1.46 -35.23
CA ASP A 662 10.70 1.49 -36.58
C ASP A 662 9.46 0.60 -36.72
N THR A 663 8.75 0.78 -37.84
CA THR A 663 7.63 -0.06 -38.23
C THR A 663 8.11 -1.46 -38.56
N VAL A 664 7.40 -2.48 -38.02
CA VAL A 664 7.65 -3.90 -38.29
C VAL A 664 6.44 -4.47 -39.03
N PRO A 665 6.62 -5.03 -40.25
CA PRO A 665 5.55 -5.77 -40.89
C PRO A 665 5.30 -7.07 -40.14
N PHE A 666 4.02 -7.29 -39.75
CA PHE A 666 3.58 -8.46 -38.99
C PHE A 666 2.50 -9.21 -39.79
N GLN A 667 2.74 -10.48 -40.05
CA GLN A 667 1.77 -11.35 -40.73
C GLN A 667 0.67 -11.81 -39.79
N LEU A 668 -0.58 -11.45 -40.08
CA LEU A 668 -1.70 -11.85 -39.24
C LEU A 668 -2.01 -13.34 -39.43
N PRO A 669 -2.06 -14.13 -38.33
CA PRO A 669 -2.27 -15.58 -38.45
C PRO A 669 -3.70 -15.92 -38.86
N SER A 670 -3.88 -17.04 -39.56
CA SER A 670 -5.18 -17.67 -39.67
C SER A 670 -5.46 -18.54 -38.43
N VAL A 671 -6.70 -18.52 -37.95
CA VAL A 671 -7.13 -19.27 -36.77
C VAL A 671 -8.37 -20.09 -37.08
N PRO A 672 -8.42 -21.39 -36.66
CA PRO A 672 -9.61 -22.21 -36.87
C PRO A 672 -10.90 -21.58 -36.39
N GLU A 673 -11.96 -21.71 -37.19
CA GLU A 673 -13.30 -21.20 -36.88
C GLU A 673 -13.38 -19.66 -36.74
N GLY A 674 -12.54 -18.92 -37.42
CA GLY A 674 -12.62 -17.47 -37.57
C GLY A 674 -12.46 -17.07 -39.02
N ASP A 675 -12.85 -15.82 -39.37
CA ASP A 675 -12.83 -15.32 -40.73
C ASP A 675 -11.94 -14.08 -40.90
N TYR A 676 -11.87 -13.22 -39.89
CA TYR A 676 -11.05 -12.01 -39.94
C TYR A 676 -10.69 -11.48 -38.55
N TRP A 677 -9.71 -10.60 -38.51
CA TRP A 677 -9.30 -9.85 -37.30
C TRP A 677 -9.97 -8.49 -37.24
N SER A 678 -10.46 -8.12 -36.06
CA SER A 678 -11.02 -6.81 -35.74
C SER A 678 -10.13 -6.09 -34.75
N CYS A 679 -9.51 -4.98 -35.16
CA CYS A 679 -8.63 -4.21 -34.28
C CYS A 679 -9.44 -3.46 -33.21
N LEU A 680 -9.20 -3.79 -31.93
CA LEU A 680 -9.85 -3.21 -30.77
C LEU A 680 -9.05 -2.05 -30.15
N VAL A 681 -7.72 -2.15 -30.15
CA VAL A 681 -6.79 -1.18 -29.56
C VAL A 681 -5.63 -0.96 -30.52
N ASP A 682 -5.24 0.29 -30.68
CA ASP A 682 -4.02 0.73 -31.34
C ASP A 682 -3.47 1.94 -30.57
N THR A 683 -2.32 1.78 -29.92
CA THR A 683 -1.72 2.85 -29.11
C THR A 683 -1.17 4.01 -29.93
N ASP A 684 -0.88 3.80 -31.22
CA ASP A 684 -0.52 4.86 -32.16
C ASP A 684 -1.75 5.68 -32.62
N ARG A 685 -2.93 5.03 -32.68
CA ARG A 685 -4.19 5.64 -33.11
C ARG A 685 -5.27 5.51 -32.01
N PRO A 686 -5.13 6.19 -30.85
CA PRO A 686 -6.00 5.99 -29.69
C PRO A 686 -7.46 6.37 -29.94
N GLN A 687 -7.73 7.23 -30.92
CA GLN A 687 -9.09 7.72 -31.24
C GLN A 687 -9.83 6.87 -32.28
N MET A 688 -9.34 5.66 -32.57
CA MET A 688 -10.02 4.78 -33.53
C MET A 688 -11.45 4.50 -33.07
N ARG A 689 -12.43 5.05 -33.83
CA ARG A 689 -13.86 4.98 -33.47
C ARG A 689 -14.59 3.75 -33.99
N LYS A 690 -14.06 3.11 -35.02
CA LYS A 690 -14.62 1.89 -35.65
C LYS A 690 -13.52 0.83 -35.72
N PRO A 691 -13.84 -0.42 -35.36
CA PRO A 691 -12.88 -1.52 -35.53
C PRO A 691 -12.48 -1.63 -37.02
N GLN A 692 -11.19 -1.79 -37.28
CA GLN A 692 -10.69 -2.10 -38.60
C GLN A 692 -10.74 -3.61 -38.81
N HIS A 693 -11.38 -4.05 -39.89
CA HIS A 693 -11.44 -5.47 -40.27
C HIS A 693 -10.24 -5.80 -41.15
N LEU A 694 -9.52 -6.83 -40.78
CA LEU A 694 -8.30 -7.26 -41.44
C LEU A 694 -8.39 -8.76 -41.76
N ALA A 695 -8.20 -9.11 -43.04
CA ALA A 695 -8.20 -10.51 -43.45
C ALA A 695 -7.01 -11.29 -42.86
N PHE A 696 -7.15 -12.58 -42.79
CA PHE A 696 -6.01 -13.46 -42.48
C PHE A 696 -4.90 -13.29 -43.53
N ASP A 697 -3.70 -13.63 -43.16
CA ASP A 697 -2.49 -13.52 -43.98
C ASP A 697 -2.17 -12.07 -44.45
N THR A 698 -2.87 -11.06 -43.92
CA THR A 698 -2.53 -9.65 -44.16
C THR A 698 -1.17 -9.34 -43.52
N LEU A 699 -0.27 -8.75 -44.30
CA LEU A 699 0.94 -8.16 -43.77
C LEU A 699 0.60 -6.76 -43.24
N PHE A 700 0.48 -6.64 -41.89
CA PHE A 700 0.09 -5.42 -41.23
C PHE A 700 1.33 -4.63 -40.74
N GLU A 701 1.39 -3.37 -41.08
CA GLU A 701 2.49 -2.47 -40.68
C GLU A 701 2.33 -2.00 -39.24
N VAL A 702 2.96 -2.72 -38.28
CA VAL A 702 2.90 -2.38 -36.85
C VAL A 702 3.86 -1.24 -36.56
N LYS A 703 3.31 -0.08 -36.23
CA LYS A 703 4.08 1.13 -35.93
C LYS A 703 5.13 0.88 -34.84
N GLY A 704 6.30 1.50 -34.98
CA GLY A 704 7.31 1.47 -33.92
C GLY A 704 6.80 2.01 -32.59
N ARG A 705 7.15 1.34 -31.50
CA ARG A 705 6.68 1.66 -30.14
C ARG A 705 5.17 1.71 -30.04
N SER A 706 4.50 0.60 -30.40
CA SER A 706 3.05 0.49 -30.31
C SER A 706 2.56 -0.89 -29.85
N VAL A 707 1.33 -0.90 -29.36
CA VAL A 707 0.58 -2.09 -28.97
C VAL A 707 -0.72 -2.14 -29.79
N LEU A 708 -1.03 -3.32 -30.31
CA LEU A 708 -2.29 -3.63 -30.97
C LEU A 708 -3.01 -4.76 -30.23
N LEU A 709 -4.31 -4.63 -30.02
CA LEU A 709 -5.15 -5.73 -29.59
C LEU A 709 -6.21 -6.00 -30.68
N MET A 710 -6.29 -7.23 -31.14
CA MET A 710 -7.26 -7.66 -32.14
C MET A 710 -8.13 -8.79 -31.58
N ALA A 711 -9.38 -8.85 -31.99
CA ALA A 711 -10.29 -9.95 -31.68
C ALA A 711 -10.64 -10.71 -32.97
N LEU A 712 -10.61 -12.04 -32.87
CA LEU A 712 -11.10 -12.91 -33.93
C LEU A 712 -12.61 -12.74 -34.09
N GLN A 713 -13.08 -12.60 -35.32
CA GLN A 713 -14.49 -12.47 -35.66
C GLN A 713 -14.89 -13.56 -36.66
N ARG A 714 -16.21 -13.82 -36.70
CA ARG A 714 -16.84 -14.67 -37.72
C ARG A 714 -17.81 -13.81 -38.55
N ASP A 715 -17.90 -14.08 -39.82
CA ASP A 715 -18.98 -13.54 -40.62
C ASP A 715 -20.31 -14.14 -40.11
N GLU A 716 -21.27 -13.29 -39.78
CA GLU A 716 -22.62 -13.76 -39.47
C GLU A 716 -23.21 -14.34 -40.76
N GLU A 717 -23.55 -15.67 -40.77
CA GLU A 717 -24.29 -16.31 -41.87
C GLU A 717 -25.69 -15.72 -42.07
#